data_16812e12c9def8709fa1aa43c1e6cd9d
#
_entry.id   16812e12c9def8709fa1aa43c1e6cd9d
#
_cell.length_a   1.000
_cell.length_b   1.000
_cell.length_c   1.000
_cell.angle_alpha   90.00
_cell.angle_beta   90.00
_cell.angle_gamma   90.00
#
_symmetry.space_group_name_H-M   'P 1'
#
loop_
_entity.id
_entity.type
_entity.pdbx_description
1 polymer ?
#
loop_
_entity_poly.entity_id
_entity_poly.type
_entity_poly.pdbx_seq_one_letter_code
_entity_poly.pdbx_strand_id
1 'polypeptide(L)'
;MTLRHRAGRPHRKRPVGAALVLGSVLALLAQPGLSPSAGAVSASSGSRASGPKASDWQSYVETPAKADVCPTAVVRTSGTVAGARNLLCGGSGGTTLTTAEGGAAASIVLDYGKEVGGLPYFTVSARTGTPSFTASYSEGLNYVGPSGDGSAPWGDGDSARSDSYQVSSTGTITNRFVQGGERYEQITLTTPGSLTLGKAGIHYIADRTQAKDYGGYFVSSSDQLNKIWYAGAYTLQTDLAPAHSLPGNWTVADGALDVGGSKLNDGAGTLNSGTSWGDYTSTFQARIQLNQAGWLVRAQGAQDGYLFILNDSSDSTGAPNTLQEFDLHAGAYTSLGSVPLPAAVAADSWHTVATSVSGSSLTVSLDGTRVATVDTSAMPSDAVAYPAGTVGFREFAGEEASFKDLTVVGSDGRTLFKDGLDRAASLAKFTPAGSNALPSVLDGARRDRAIWSGDINTEGLTDYYSVDNPEYIKQSLDLLGSRQLSSGFVPGALAPAAVPHLGPLTPGSTTTYSASYSMYFVTALAGYYLYTGDHAFLAQEWPAVQRELAWNATQLDANGLFATKGGVDGADWDFYDSDKGGEVSAYNILYYKALVDGASLAAAAGDASAAATYTADAQALKTRINDRLYNPATGLYRISDTQPTGTAQDANALAVLWGVAPASQDAAILAKLKTELWTTPYGPLPYSRDAGYSELISPFVSGFELQARLATGDTADAEALLDTEWGHMIAPGPDQTGTLWENISSTDGTPGLGAGASLSHGWSTAPTSALSGYVLGVQPATAGFATWTVQPHPGDLAWSQGRVPTPHGDIDVRWTAQQPGHGFSLTVTAPRSTSGTIAVPVSGGNPVVTVNGRTVWRHGAFTPAAGVTAAHAGSGYLYLTVGRQGGFTVVST
;
A
#
# COMPACT_ATOMS: atom_id res chain seq x y z
N MET A 1 -49.13 -22.60 1.06
CA MET A 1 -49.79 -23.65 0.30
C MET A 1 -48.76 -24.67 -0.07
N THR A 2 -48.85 -25.81 0.55
CA THR A 2 -47.94 -26.96 0.49
C THR A 2 -47.99 -27.66 -0.88
N LEU A 3 -46.84 -28.17 -1.36
CA LEU A 3 -46.81 -29.49 -2.01
C LEU A 3 -45.37 -30.04 -2.04
N ARG A 4 -45.27 -31.20 -1.39
CA ARG A 4 -44.12 -32.12 -1.41
C ARG A 4 -44.17 -33.00 -2.69
N HIS A 5 -43.00 -33.51 -3.10
CA HIS A 5 -42.73 -34.92 -3.46
C HIS A 5 -41.38 -34.97 -4.20
N ARG A 6 -40.56 -35.94 -4.11
CA ARG A 6 -40.30 -37.24 -3.44
C ARG A 6 -38.98 -37.79 -3.97
N ALA A 7 -38.28 -38.46 -3.12
CA ALA A 7 -36.97 -39.06 -3.32
C ALA A 7 -36.90 -40.15 -4.37
N GLY A 8 -35.73 -40.34 -4.94
CA GLY A 8 -35.29 -41.56 -5.62
C GLY A 8 -33.79 -41.74 -5.47
N ARG A 9 -33.37 -42.76 -4.70
CA ARG A 9 -32.00 -43.32 -4.58
C ARG A 9 -31.99 -44.63 -5.37
N PRO A 10 -30.86 -45.37 -5.53
CA PRO A 10 -29.44 -45.02 -5.78
C PRO A 10 -28.80 -45.93 -6.85
N HIS A 11 -27.58 -45.59 -7.34
CA HIS A 11 -26.64 -46.64 -7.72
C HIS A 11 -25.18 -46.21 -7.41
N ARG A 12 -24.54 -47.04 -6.59
CA ARG A 12 -23.13 -47.01 -6.24
C ARG A 12 -22.24 -47.32 -7.43
N LYS A 13 -21.21 -46.52 -7.71
CA LYS A 13 -19.95 -47.00 -8.26
C LYS A 13 -18.78 -46.41 -7.48
N ARG A 14 -17.76 -47.28 -7.24
CA ARG A 14 -16.60 -47.12 -6.38
C ARG A 14 -15.64 -46.02 -6.87
N PRO A 15 -14.84 -45.39 -5.96
CA PRO A 15 -13.90 -44.38 -6.32
C PRO A 15 -12.62 -44.97 -6.93
N VAL A 16 -12.12 -44.34 -7.95
CA VAL A 16 -10.74 -44.49 -8.44
C VAL A 16 -10.04 -43.18 -8.09
N GLY A 17 -8.89 -43.33 -7.46
CA GLY A 17 -8.03 -42.43 -6.75
C GLY A 17 -7.95 -40.95 -7.14
N ALA A 18 -8.19 -40.12 -6.18
CA ALA A 18 -7.80 -38.73 -6.16
C ALA A 18 -6.30 -38.63 -5.81
N ALA A 19 -5.47 -38.49 -6.82
CA ALA A 19 -4.08 -38.15 -6.67
C ALA A 19 -3.58 -37.46 -7.95
N LEU A 20 -4.11 -36.29 -8.28
CA LEU A 20 -3.59 -35.45 -9.41
C LEU A 20 -4.30 -34.08 -9.48
N VAL A 21 -4.30 -33.29 -8.41
CA VAL A 21 -4.79 -31.91 -8.50
C VAL A 21 -3.76 -30.88 -8.01
N LEU A 22 -2.75 -31.29 -7.25
CA LEU A 22 -1.70 -30.35 -6.79
C LEU A 22 -0.64 -29.98 -7.86
N GLY A 23 -0.64 -30.66 -9.01
CA GLY A 23 0.31 -30.36 -10.09
C GLY A 23 -0.13 -29.27 -11.06
N SER A 24 -1.41 -28.90 -11.06
CA SER A 24 -1.97 -28.08 -12.14
C SER A 24 -1.88 -26.57 -11.90
N VAL A 25 -1.79 -26.10 -10.68
CA VAL A 25 -1.75 -24.66 -10.37
C VAL A 25 -0.34 -24.08 -10.60
N LEU A 26 0.72 -24.87 -10.42
CA LEU A 26 2.08 -24.45 -10.74
C LEU A 26 2.48 -24.69 -12.20
N ALA A 27 1.77 -25.55 -12.93
CA ALA A 27 1.99 -25.72 -14.36
C ALA A 27 1.54 -24.51 -15.23
N LEU A 28 0.80 -23.58 -14.67
CA LEU A 28 0.42 -22.32 -15.34
C LEU A 28 1.57 -21.31 -15.44
N LEU A 29 2.63 -21.46 -14.63
CA LEU A 29 3.86 -20.66 -14.76
C LEU A 29 4.95 -21.35 -15.60
N ALA A 30 4.73 -22.59 -16.07
CA ALA A 30 5.67 -23.37 -16.85
C ALA A 30 5.00 -24.01 -18.09
N GLN A 31 4.34 -23.21 -18.93
CA GLN A 31 3.86 -23.67 -20.25
C GLN A 31 4.96 -23.49 -21.30
N PRO A 32 5.18 -24.46 -22.22
CA PRO A 32 6.18 -24.33 -23.26
C PRO A 32 5.74 -23.32 -24.32
N GLY A 33 6.35 -22.12 -24.32
CA GLY A 33 6.19 -21.11 -25.35
C GLY A 33 6.82 -21.55 -26.69
N LEU A 34 6.19 -21.17 -27.76
CA LEU A 34 6.67 -21.31 -29.14
C LEU A 34 7.90 -20.42 -29.37
N SER A 35 8.92 -20.94 -29.97
CA SER A 35 10.16 -20.23 -30.31
C SER A 35 9.92 -19.07 -31.28
N PRO A 36 10.38 -17.83 -31.01
CA PRO A 36 10.46 -16.79 -32.02
C PRO A 36 11.73 -16.99 -32.89
N SER A 37 11.60 -16.83 -34.18
CA SER A 37 12.71 -16.76 -35.14
C SER A 37 13.51 -15.47 -34.89
N ALA A 38 14.78 -15.57 -34.57
CA ALA A 38 15.72 -14.48 -34.35
C ALA A 38 15.94 -13.67 -35.65
N GLY A 39 15.50 -12.43 -35.65
CA GLY A 39 15.96 -11.39 -36.56
C GLY A 39 17.17 -10.68 -35.95
N ALA A 40 18.35 -10.82 -36.54
CA ALA A 40 19.57 -10.21 -36.06
C ALA A 40 19.55 -8.68 -36.25
N VAL A 41 19.58 -7.92 -35.17
CA VAL A 41 19.93 -6.49 -35.15
C VAL A 41 21.40 -6.35 -34.75
N SER A 42 22.16 -5.68 -35.61
CA SER A 42 23.60 -5.47 -35.41
C SER A 42 23.84 -4.52 -34.23
N ALA A 43 24.45 -5.02 -33.15
CA ALA A 43 24.90 -4.20 -32.02
C ALA A 43 26.25 -3.56 -32.30
N SER A 44 26.34 -2.24 -32.10
CA SER A 44 27.59 -1.51 -32.12
C SER A 44 28.47 -1.86 -30.89
N SER A 45 29.73 -2.27 -31.14
CA SER A 45 30.69 -2.61 -30.10
C SER A 45 31.21 -1.37 -29.36
N GLY A 46 30.48 -0.93 -28.32
CA GLY A 46 31.00 -0.01 -27.31
C GLY A 46 31.76 -0.79 -26.22
N SER A 47 32.89 -0.29 -25.79
CA SER A 47 33.68 -0.87 -24.69
C SER A 47 32.84 -0.89 -23.40
N ARG A 48 32.47 -2.07 -22.92
CA ARG A 48 31.75 -2.21 -21.61
C ARG A 48 32.70 -1.74 -20.50
N ALA A 49 32.32 -0.69 -19.79
CA ALA A 49 32.90 -0.37 -18.50
C ALA A 49 32.75 -1.60 -17.57
N SER A 50 33.76 -1.83 -16.72
CA SER A 50 33.68 -2.90 -15.71
C SER A 50 32.47 -2.63 -14.83
N GLY A 51 31.44 -3.46 -14.93
CA GLY A 51 30.23 -3.35 -14.08
C GLY A 51 30.55 -3.52 -12.59
N PRO A 52 29.61 -3.21 -11.71
CA PRO A 52 29.80 -3.29 -10.26
C PRO A 52 30.21 -4.71 -9.86
N LYS A 53 31.03 -4.81 -8.78
CA LYS A 53 31.40 -6.10 -8.23
C LYS A 53 30.25 -6.69 -7.44
N ALA A 54 30.02 -7.99 -7.55
CA ALA A 54 28.98 -8.70 -6.83
C ALA A 54 29.04 -8.56 -5.29
N SER A 55 30.17 -8.13 -4.74
CA SER A 55 30.39 -7.88 -3.31
C SER A 55 29.91 -6.51 -2.83
N ASP A 56 29.53 -5.61 -3.72
CA ASP A 56 29.31 -4.18 -3.39
C ASP A 56 27.81 -3.82 -3.33
N TRP A 57 26.92 -4.81 -3.29
CA TRP A 57 25.46 -4.62 -3.29
C TRP A 57 24.94 -3.75 -2.15
N GLN A 58 25.59 -3.79 -0.96
CA GLN A 58 25.22 -2.98 0.18
C GLN A 58 25.29 -1.47 -0.09
N SER A 59 26.07 -1.06 -1.09
CA SER A 59 26.19 0.35 -1.48
C SER A 59 24.96 0.93 -2.17
N TYR A 60 24.04 0.06 -2.62
CA TYR A 60 22.77 0.47 -3.20
C TYR A 60 21.68 0.66 -2.16
N VAL A 61 21.86 0.19 -0.91
CA VAL A 61 20.84 0.28 0.14
C VAL A 61 20.72 1.72 0.63
N GLU A 62 19.53 2.27 0.54
CA GLU A 62 19.25 3.67 0.83
C GLU A 62 18.76 3.93 2.27
N THR A 63 18.49 2.89 3.05
CA THR A 63 17.96 2.99 4.42
C THR A 63 18.76 3.94 5.30
N PRO A 64 18.14 4.89 6.04
CA PRO A 64 18.84 5.78 6.95
C PRO A 64 19.57 5.02 8.07
N ALA A 65 20.88 5.26 8.22
CA ALA A 65 21.70 4.58 9.23
C ALA A 65 21.34 4.97 10.68
N LYS A 66 20.68 6.12 10.86
CA LYS A 66 20.28 6.66 12.17
C LYS A 66 18.79 6.99 12.18
N ALA A 67 18.16 6.90 13.35
CA ALA A 67 16.78 7.35 13.53
C ALA A 67 16.64 8.87 13.39
N ASP A 68 17.64 9.64 13.88
CA ASP A 68 17.68 11.09 13.69
C ASP A 68 18.34 11.39 12.34
N VAL A 69 17.54 11.76 11.34
CA VAL A 69 17.99 12.12 10.00
C VAL A 69 18.17 13.63 9.94
N CYS A 70 19.32 14.07 9.43
CA CYS A 70 19.65 15.48 9.23
C CYS A 70 19.76 15.82 7.75
N PRO A 71 19.47 17.07 7.32
CA PRO A 71 19.62 17.48 5.94
C PRO A 71 21.07 17.40 5.47
N THR A 72 21.25 17.09 4.19
CA THR A 72 22.58 16.90 3.54
C THR A 72 23.01 18.11 2.71
N ALA A 73 22.04 18.93 2.27
CA ALA A 73 22.33 20.12 1.47
C ALA A 73 21.41 21.30 1.79
N VAL A 74 21.84 22.51 1.46
CA VAL A 74 21.02 23.70 1.41
C VAL A 74 20.73 23.98 -0.07
N VAL A 75 19.44 23.96 -0.45
CA VAL A 75 18.99 24.22 -1.83
C VAL A 75 19.06 25.73 -2.12
N ARG A 76 18.44 26.54 -1.27
CA ARG A 76 18.37 27.99 -1.39
C ARG A 76 18.10 28.68 -0.06
N THR A 77 18.41 29.97 0.01
CA THR A 77 18.01 30.86 1.09
C THR A 77 17.36 32.12 0.52
N SER A 78 16.46 32.75 1.28
CA SER A 78 15.86 34.06 0.96
C SER A 78 15.88 34.94 2.18
N GLY A 79 15.94 36.25 1.97
CA GLY A 79 16.08 37.21 3.08
C GLY A 79 17.44 37.10 3.79
N THR A 80 17.47 37.41 5.09
CA THR A 80 18.71 37.38 5.88
C THR A 80 18.86 36.06 6.60
N VAL A 81 19.78 35.21 6.12
CA VAL A 81 20.12 33.91 6.70
C VAL A 81 21.62 33.82 6.92
N ALA A 82 22.06 33.64 8.18
CA ALA A 82 23.47 33.50 8.53
C ALA A 82 23.76 32.02 8.93
N GLY A 83 24.90 31.49 8.50
CA GLY A 83 25.31 30.15 8.86
C GLY A 83 24.44 29.02 8.29
N ALA A 84 23.83 29.20 7.11
CA ALA A 84 22.86 28.25 6.52
C ALA A 84 23.32 26.78 6.54
N ARG A 85 24.60 26.49 6.35
CA ARG A 85 25.17 25.14 6.34
C ARG A 85 25.33 24.51 7.74
N ASN A 86 25.09 25.28 8.83
CA ASN A 86 25.25 24.75 10.18
C ASN A 86 24.12 23.76 10.55
N LEU A 87 22.98 23.75 9.82
CA LEU A 87 21.91 22.75 9.98
C LEU A 87 22.19 21.41 9.30
N LEU A 88 23.22 21.35 8.42
CA LEU A 88 23.54 20.12 7.72
C LEU A 88 24.19 19.08 8.66
N CYS A 89 24.15 17.81 8.25
CA CYS A 89 24.82 16.72 8.96
C CYS A 89 26.26 17.07 9.30
N GLY A 90 26.61 17.00 10.58
CA GLY A 90 27.94 17.38 11.09
C GLY A 90 28.18 18.89 11.26
N GLY A 91 27.22 19.73 10.92
CA GLY A 91 27.30 21.17 11.15
C GLY A 91 27.28 21.57 12.63
N SER A 92 27.73 22.76 12.93
CA SER A 92 27.77 23.31 14.30
C SER A 92 27.61 24.83 14.30
N GLY A 93 27.16 25.41 15.42
CA GLY A 93 27.07 26.86 15.60
C GLY A 93 25.70 27.46 15.29
N GLY A 94 24.75 26.72 14.76
CA GLY A 94 23.38 27.16 14.47
C GLY A 94 23.25 28.04 13.21
N THR A 95 22.03 28.08 12.69
CA THR A 95 21.61 28.92 11.54
C THR A 95 20.65 29.99 12.05
N THR A 96 20.92 31.25 11.76
CA THR A 96 20.11 32.39 12.19
C THR A 96 19.33 32.97 11.03
N LEU A 97 18.00 32.96 11.17
CA LEU A 97 17.07 33.67 10.29
C LEU A 97 16.73 35.02 10.95
N THR A 98 16.72 36.10 10.15
CA THR A 98 16.34 37.45 10.64
C THR A 98 15.36 38.09 9.66
N THR A 99 14.22 38.51 10.18
CA THR A 99 13.19 39.25 9.43
C THR A 99 13.04 40.62 10.06
N ALA A 100 13.28 41.71 9.29
CA ALA A 100 13.05 43.07 9.74
C ALA A 100 11.56 43.41 9.72
N GLU A 101 11.11 44.36 10.51
CA GLU A 101 9.75 44.87 10.47
C GLU A 101 9.40 45.41 9.06
N GLY A 102 8.32 44.91 8.46
CA GLY A 102 7.95 45.22 7.07
C GLY A 102 8.89 44.66 5.99
N GLY A 103 9.92 43.90 6.38
CA GLY A 103 10.87 43.28 5.47
C GLY A 103 10.38 41.93 4.91
N ALA A 104 11.09 41.44 3.89
CA ALA A 104 10.84 40.10 3.35
C ALA A 104 11.20 39.03 4.40
N ALA A 105 10.36 38.01 4.53
CA ALA A 105 10.59 36.89 5.42
C ALA A 105 11.90 36.14 5.08
N ALA A 106 12.69 35.85 6.11
CA ALA A 106 13.89 35.01 5.93
C ALA A 106 13.49 33.55 5.85
N SER A 107 14.01 32.84 4.84
CA SER A 107 13.74 31.40 4.67
C SER A 107 14.98 30.63 4.23
N ILE A 108 14.97 29.32 4.53
CA ILE A 108 15.97 28.35 4.08
C ILE A 108 15.24 27.09 3.56
N VAL A 109 15.71 26.53 2.45
CA VAL A 109 15.26 25.24 1.93
C VAL A 109 16.39 24.23 2.08
N LEU A 110 16.08 23.14 2.78
CA LEU A 110 16.96 22.02 3.08
C LEU A 110 16.64 20.83 2.18
N ASP A 111 17.64 20.00 1.88
CA ASP A 111 17.51 18.74 1.12
C ASP A 111 18.09 17.61 1.97
N TYR A 112 17.29 16.61 2.23
CA TYR A 112 17.69 15.38 2.94
C TYR A 112 18.44 14.39 2.02
N GLY A 113 18.44 14.64 0.69
CA GLY A 113 19.16 13.85 -0.31
C GLY A 113 18.36 12.66 -0.85
N LYS A 114 17.30 12.26 -0.14
CA LYS A 114 16.39 11.18 -0.49
C LYS A 114 15.09 11.34 0.26
N GLU A 115 14.11 10.49 -0.06
CA GLU A 115 12.86 10.35 0.69
C GLU A 115 13.14 9.97 2.15
N VAL A 116 12.51 10.66 3.08
CA VAL A 116 12.52 10.35 4.52
C VAL A 116 11.12 10.59 5.09
N GLY A 117 10.78 9.92 6.18
CA GLY A 117 9.48 10.11 6.82
C GLY A 117 9.56 9.96 8.33
N GLY A 118 8.82 10.80 9.06
CA GLY A 118 8.80 10.76 10.51
C GLY A 118 8.30 12.03 11.16
N LEU A 119 8.81 12.34 12.34
CA LEU A 119 8.44 13.52 13.11
C LEU A 119 9.49 14.61 12.93
N PRO A 120 9.18 15.73 12.24
CA PRO A 120 10.09 16.88 12.13
C PRO A 120 10.45 17.45 13.49
N TYR A 121 11.70 17.85 13.69
CA TYR A 121 12.14 18.49 14.91
C TYR A 121 13.11 19.65 14.68
N PHE A 122 13.03 20.67 15.55
CA PHE A 122 13.83 21.90 15.50
C PHE A 122 14.42 22.20 16.86
N THR A 123 15.75 22.36 16.97
CA THR A 123 16.38 22.79 18.22
C THR A 123 16.65 24.28 18.17
N VAL A 124 15.87 25.05 18.90
CA VAL A 124 16.04 26.49 19.02
C VAL A 124 17.15 26.78 20.02
N SER A 125 18.22 27.43 19.58
CA SER A 125 19.38 27.81 20.42
C SER A 125 19.36 29.28 20.88
N ALA A 126 18.74 30.19 20.07
CA ALA A 126 18.53 31.59 20.44
C ALA A 126 17.32 32.19 19.70
N ARG A 127 16.73 33.24 20.28
CA ARG A 127 15.63 34.00 19.68
C ARG A 127 15.58 35.44 20.22
N THR A 128 14.91 36.32 19.43
CA THR A 128 14.51 37.66 19.92
C THR A 128 13.00 37.78 19.88
N GLY A 129 12.41 38.24 20.97
CA GLY A 129 10.95 38.32 21.13
C GLY A 129 10.30 36.93 21.23
N THR A 130 9.12 36.77 20.69
CA THR A 130 8.40 35.50 20.51
C THR A 130 8.18 35.28 19.01
N PRO A 131 9.22 34.81 18.28
CA PRO A 131 9.11 34.66 16.85
C PRO A 131 8.21 33.47 16.52
N SER A 132 7.55 33.53 15.34
CA SER A 132 6.85 32.42 14.74
C SER A 132 7.55 32.04 13.45
N PHE A 133 7.62 30.73 13.17
CA PHE A 133 8.12 30.22 11.91
C PHE A 133 7.19 29.13 11.38
N THR A 134 7.20 28.94 10.07
CA THR A 134 6.56 27.79 9.41
C THR A 134 7.64 26.85 8.90
N ALA A 135 7.35 25.55 8.98
CA ALA A 135 8.05 24.50 8.25
C ALA A 135 7.09 23.91 7.24
N SER A 136 7.50 23.77 5.98
CA SER A 136 6.72 23.17 4.91
C SER A 136 7.55 22.11 4.19
N TYR A 137 6.89 21.04 3.78
CA TYR A 137 7.50 19.77 3.37
C TYR A 137 7.15 19.42 1.93
N SER A 138 8.04 18.76 1.23
CA SER A 138 7.83 18.35 -0.16
C SER A 138 8.68 17.14 -0.53
N GLU A 139 8.10 16.21 -1.27
CA GLU A 139 8.85 15.11 -1.89
C GLU A 139 9.66 15.62 -3.10
N GLY A 140 9.05 16.45 -3.97
CA GLY A 140 9.69 17.01 -5.17
C GLY A 140 10.15 18.46 -5.01
N LEU A 141 11.29 18.80 -5.58
CA LEU A 141 11.85 20.16 -5.51
C LEU A 141 10.95 21.21 -6.18
N ASN A 142 10.21 20.80 -7.22
CA ASN A 142 9.31 21.70 -7.98
C ASN A 142 8.11 22.19 -7.15
N TYR A 143 7.76 21.47 -6.07
CA TYR A 143 6.60 21.76 -5.24
C TYR A 143 6.97 22.42 -3.90
N VAL A 144 8.27 22.72 -3.68
CA VAL A 144 8.71 23.39 -2.46
C VAL A 144 8.23 24.82 -2.43
N GLY A 145 7.41 25.14 -1.44
CA GLY A 145 6.83 26.46 -1.21
C GLY A 145 6.28 26.61 0.19
N PRO A 146 5.64 27.76 0.51
CA PRO A 146 5.11 28.01 1.86
C PRO A 146 4.05 27.01 2.34
N SER A 147 3.31 26.39 1.40
CA SER A 147 2.28 25.37 1.69
C SER A 147 2.81 23.95 1.54
N GLY A 148 4.09 23.75 1.19
CA GLY A 148 4.61 22.43 0.80
C GLY A 148 3.94 21.92 -0.48
N ASP A 149 3.90 20.61 -0.61
CA ASP A 149 3.23 19.91 -1.71
C ASP A 149 1.79 19.46 -1.34
N GLY A 150 1.22 20.04 -0.28
CA GLY A 150 -0.10 19.72 0.23
C GLY A 150 -1.23 20.43 -0.50
N SER A 151 -1.63 19.94 -1.65
CA SER A 151 -2.77 20.50 -2.38
C SER A 151 -3.71 19.43 -2.94
N ALA A 152 -3.50 18.18 -2.53
CA ALA A 152 -4.34 17.08 -2.98
C ALA A 152 -5.75 17.20 -2.36
N PRO A 153 -6.82 17.13 -3.16
CA PRO A 153 -8.18 17.23 -2.64
C PRO A 153 -8.60 16.03 -1.76
N TRP A 154 -7.82 14.95 -1.79
CA TRP A 154 -8.04 13.73 -1.01
C TRP A 154 -7.20 13.65 0.28
N GLY A 155 -6.43 14.70 0.61
CA GLY A 155 -5.68 14.81 1.85
C GLY A 155 -4.23 14.35 1.76
N ASP A 156 -3.51 14.58 2.85
CA ASP A 156 -2.07 14.36 2.97
C ASP A 156 -1.73 13.31 4.05
N GLY A 157 -2.61 12.36 4.29
CA GLY A 157 -2.41 11.36 5.33
C GLY A 157 -2.53 11.92 6.76
N ASP A 158 -1.46 11.83 7.54
CA ASP A 158 -1.51 12.11 8.99
C ASP A 158 -1.46 13.59 9.35
N SER A 159 -0.96 14.47 8.47
CA SER A 159 -0.82 15.90 8.76
C SER A 159 -0.88 16.80 7.54
N ALA A 160 -1.05 18.11 7.77
CA ALA A 160 -0.85 19.12 6.75
C ALA A 160 0.63 19.21 6.34
N ARG A 161 0.88 19.63 5.10
CA ARG A 161 2.24 19.77 4.55
C ARG A 161 2.92 21.11 4.91
N SER A 162 2.36 21.83 5.86
CA SER A 162 2.94 23.06 6.41
C SER A 162 2.48 23.25 7.86
N ASP A 163 3.42 23.35 8.77
CA ASP A 163 3.18 23.52 10.19
C ASP A 163 3.67 24.88 10.66
N SER A 164 2.98 25.46 11.64
CA SER A 164 3.33 26.74 12.27
C SER A 164 3.76 26.54 13.72
N TYR A 165 4.86 27.19 14.09
CA TYR A 165 5.43 27.10 15.42
C TYR A 165 5.62 28.50 16.05
N GLN A 166 5.04 28.72 17.23
CA GLN A 166 5.33 29.90 18.05
C GLN A 166 6.42 29.58 19.07
N VAL A 167 7.52 30.32 19.05
CA VAL A 167 8.70 30.02 19.85
C VAL A 167 8.69 30.88 21.12
N SER A 168 8.24 30.32 22.24
CA SER A 168 8.22 30.96 23.55
C SER A 168 9.50 30.74 24.33
N SER A 169 10.30 29.71 24.07
CA SER A 169 11.54 29.36 24.77
C SER A 169 12.57 28.76 23.83
N THR A 170 13.82 28.66 24.28
CA THR A 170 14.84 27.81 23.65
C THR A 170 14.61 26.36 24.04
N GLY A 171 15.07 25.41 23.19
CA GLY A 171 14.86 23.99 23.39
C GLY A 171 14.51 23.29 22.09
N THR A 172 14.17 22.01 22.16
CA THR A 172 13.74 21.25 21.00
C THR A 172 12.22 21.27 20.89
N ILE A 173 11.71 21.56 19.71
CA ILE A 173 10.33 21.43 19.30
C ILE A 173 10.28 20.20 18.40
N THR A 174 9.41 19.25 18.68
CA THR A 174 9.14 18.10 17.82
C THR A 174 7.70 18.21 17.33
N ASN A 175 7.48 18.04 16.03
CA ASN A 175 6.14 17.97 15.49
C ASN A 175 5.43 16.74 16.05
N ARG A 176 4.15 16.86 16.36
CA ARG A 176 3.34 15.75 16.84
C ARG A 176 2.75 14.91 15.71
N PHE A 177 2.68 15.48 14.50
CA PHE A 177 2.20 14.80 13.31
C PHE A 177 3.34 14.24 12.48
N VAL A 178 3.08 13.10 11.86
CA VAL A 178 4.03 12.46 10.95
C VAL A 178 4.00 13.20 9.62
N GLN A 179 5.18 13.62 9.17
CA GLN A 179 5.43 13.85 7.76
C GLN A 179 5.88 12.52 7.17
N GLY A 180 4.98 11.80 6.48
CA GLY A 180 5.21 10.41 6.08
C GLY A 180 6.29 10.25 5.04
N GLY A 181 6.34 11.18 4.05
CA GLY A 181 7.33 11.21 2.99
C GLY A 181 7.71 12.64 2.65
N GLU A 182 9.01 12.94 2.66
CA GLU A 182 9.56 14.23 2.24
C GLU A 182 11.05 14.09 1.88
N ARG A 183 11.50 14.88 0.94
CA ARG A 183 12.92 15.08 0.66
C ARG A 183 13.35 16.51 0.97
N TYR A 184 12.44 17.47 0.84
CA TYR A 184 12.74 18.90 0.99
C TYR A 184 11.91 19.52 2.11
N GLU A 185 12.57 20.37 2.91
CA GLU A 185 11.95 21.13 3.98
C GLU A 185 12.25 22.63 3.81
N GLN A 186 11.22 23.47 3.81
CA GLN A 186 11.38 24.93 3.82
C GLN A 186 11.03 25.49 5.20
N ILE A 187 11.97 26.16 5.86
CA ILE A 187 11.76 26.85 7.13
C ILE A 187 11.69 28.36 6.85
N THR A 188 10.61 29.02 7.27
CA THR A 188 10.37 30.45 7.02
C THR A 188 10.06 31.17 8.33
N LEU A 189 10.84 32.19 8.68
CA LEU A 189 10.56 33.06 9.82
C LEU A 189 9.46 34.05 9.45
N THR A 190 8.24 33.84 9.95
CA THR A 190 7.03 34.58 9.55
C THR A 190 6.80 35.89 10.28
N THR A 191 7.46 36.10 11.44
CA THR A 191 7.35 37.33 12.23
C THR A 191 8.67 38.13 12.24
N PRO A 192 8.62 39.45 12.45
CA PRO A 192 9.84 40.23 12.68
C PRO A 192 10.63 39.73 13.89
N GLY A 193 11.95 39.77 13.83
CA GLY A 193 12.86 39.31 14.85
C GLY A 193 13.95 38.37 14.32
N SER A 194 14.53 37.58 15.23
CA SER A 194 15.53 36.57 14.88
C SER A 194 15.24 35.23 15.53
N LEU A 195 15.53 34.16 14.80
CA LEU A 195 15.45 32.78 15.25
C LEU A 195 16.75 32.07 14.89
N THR A 196 17.42 31.46 15.87
CA THR A 196 18.61 30.64 15.64
C THR A 196 18.28 29.17 15.91
N LEU A 197 18.34 28.36 14.87
CA LEU A 197 18.17 26.91 14.95
C LEU A 197 19.54 26.25 15.08
N GLY A 198 19.75 25.46 16.10
CA GLY A 198 20.93 24.63 16.28
C GLY A 198 20.86 23.30 15.53
N LYS A 199 19.62 22.82 15.29
CA LYS A 199 19.33 21.62 14.50
C LYS A 199 17.98 21.76 13.82
N ALA A 200 17.84 21.13 12.66
CA ALA A 200 16.60 20.72 12.02
C ALA A 200 16.77 19.29 11.54
N GLY A 201 15.73 18.48 11.56
CA GLY A 201 15.80 17.08 11.14
C GLY A 201 14.49 16.34 11.37
N ILE A 202 14.52 15.04 11.04
CA ILE A 202 13.39 14.12 11.11
C ILE A 202 13.73 12.99 12.09
N HIS A 203 12.86 12.72 13.04
CA HIS A 203 12.87 11.47 13.79
C HIS A 203 12.20 10.40 12.92
N TYR A 204 13.00 9.65 12.16
CA TYR A 204 12.53 8.66 11.21
C TYR A 204 11.82 7.51 11.92
N ILE A 205 10.59 7.17 11.50
CA ILE A 205 9.71 6.22 12.18
C ILE A 205 9.38 4.97 11.37
N ALA A 206 9.63 4.94 10.07
CA ALA A 206 9.41 3.77 9.22
C ALA A 206 10.49 2.69 9.46
N ASP A 207 10.38 1.54 8.81
CA ASP A 207 11.36 0.46 8.94
C ASP A 207 12.78 0.90 8.57
N ARG A 208 13.75 0.46 9.37
CA ARG A 208 15.15 0.76 9.17
C ARG A 208 16.03 -0.49 9.12
N THR A 209 15.52 -1.56 8.53
CA THR A 209 16.33 -2.76 8.28
C THR A 209 17.57 -2.39 7.48
N GLN A 210 18.74 -2.57 8.08
CA GLN A 210 20.01 -2.17 7.48
C GLN A 210 20.50 -3.23 6.50
N ALA A 211 21.37 -2.84 5.55
CA ALA A 211 21.89 -3.72 4.51
C ALA A 211 22.41 -5.08 5.01
N LYS A 212 23.02 -5.13 6.18
CA LYS A 212 23.54 -6.36 6.79
C LYS A 212 22.44 -7.32 7.28
N ASP A 213 21.24 -6.80 7.47
CA ASP A 213 20.08 -7.51 8.01
C ASP A 213 19.03 -7.80 6.92
N TYR A 214 19.27 -7.40 5.64
CA TYR A 214 18.40 -7.77 4.51
C TYR A 214 18.39 -9.30 4.34
N GLY A 215 17.19 -9.89 4.27
CA GLY A 215 17.02 -11.31 3.99
C GLY A 215 17.47 -11.66 2.59
N GLY A 216 17.04 -10.86 1.59
CA GLY A 216 17.39 -11.03 0.19
C GLY A 216 18.32 -9.95 -0.37
N TYR A 217 18.92 -10.23 -1.52
CA TYR A 217 19.63 -9.23 -2.31
C TYR A 217 19.70 -9.65 -3.79
N PHE A 218 19.82 -8.65 -4.65
CA PHE A 218 20.04 -8.82 -6.09
C PHE A 218 21.13 -7.89 -6.57
N VAL A 219 21.99 -8.38 -7.45
CA VAL A 219 22.97 -7.58 -8.18
C VAL A 219 23.28 -8.23 -9.53
N SER A 220 23.42 -7.41 -10.55
CA SER A 220 23.66 -7.82 -11.92
C SER A 220 24.75 -6.99 -12.59
N SER A 221 25.06 -7.32 -13.85
CA SER A 221 25.96 -6.51 -14.67
C SER A 221 25.40 -5.15 -15.09
N SER A 222 24.13 -4.86 -14.82
CA SER A 222 23.48 -3.56 -15.06
C SER A 222 23.37 -2.77 -13.77
N ASP A 223 24.05 -1.64 -13.68
CA ASP A 223 23.95 -0.71 -12.55
C ASP A 223 22.56 -0.12 -12.42
N GLN A 224 21.87 0.12 -13.54
CA GLN A 224 20.51 0.64 -13.56
C GLN A 224 19.51 -0.35 -12.94
N LEU A 225 19.52 -1.62 -13.35
CA LEU A 225 18.65 -2.63 -12.77
C LEU A 225 18.94 -2.86 -11.28
N ASN A 226 20.20 -2.76 -10.86
CA ASN A 226 20.55 -2.80 -9.44
C ASN A 226 19.89 -1.64 -8.69
N LYS A 227 20.02 -0.40 -9.19
CA LYS A 227 19.39 0.78 -8.58
C LYS A 227 17.87 0.66 -8.52
N ILE A 228 17.21 0.18 -9.58
CA ILE A 228 15.77 -0.04 -9.63
C ILE A 228 15.35 -1.04 -8.53
N TRP A 229 16.06 -2.16 -8.39
CA TRP A 229 15.76 -3.18 -7.38
C TRP A 229 15.83 -2.60 -5.96
N TYR A 230 16.91 -1.83 -5.64
CA TYR A 230 17.09 -1.23 -4.31
C TYR A 230 16.17 -0.02 -4.08
N ALA A 231 15.80 0.71 -5.11
CA ALA A 231 14.77 1.76 -5.01
C ALA A 231 13.42 1.15 -4.62
N GLY A 232 13.01 0.00 -5.22
CA GLY A 232 11.79 -0.68 -4.81
C GLY A 232 11.86 -1.22 -3.37
N ALA A 233 12.99 -1.79 -2.95
CA ALA A 233 13.18 -2.22 -1.57
C ALA A 233 13.14 -1.04 -0.57
N TYR A 234 13.67 0.13 -0.94
CA TYR A 234 13.62 1.33 -0.11
C TYR A 234 12.23 1.97 -0.09
N THR A 235 11.52 1.98 -1.22
CA THR A 235 10.10 2.38 -1.27
C THR A 235 9.28 1.57 -0.27
N LEU A 236 9.38 0.23 -0.35
CA LEU A 236 8.71 -0.61 0.64
C LEU A 236 9.08 -0.22 2.08
N GLN A 237 10.36 0.00 2.39
CA GLN A 237 10.77 0.33 3.76
C GLN A 237 10.18 1.65 4.27
N THR A 238 9.95 2.65 3.41
CA THR A 238 9.29 3.89 3.81
C THR A 238 7.81 3.69 4.12
N ASP A 239 7.20 2.63 3.57
CA ASP A 239 5.79 2.29 3.73
C ASP A 239 5.56 1.30 4.90
N LEU A 240 6.63 0.68 5.43
CA LEU A 240 6.55 -0.20 6.60
C LEU A 240 6.48 0.61 7.90
N ALA A 241 5.33 0.59 8.56
CA ALA A 241 5.10 1.25 9.85
C ALA A 241 5.23 0.23 11.02
N PRO A 242 6.30 0.24 11.81
CA PRO A 242 6.43 -0.60 13.00
C PRO A 242 5.27 -0.41 13.97
N ALA A 243 4.92 -1.44 14.73
CA ALA A 243 3.89 -1.31 15.76
C ALA A 243 4.20 -0.14 16.69
N HIS A 244 3.19 0.67 17.00
CA HIS A 244 3.28 1.86 17.85
C HIS A 244 4.23 2.95 17.35
N SER A 245 4.62 2.95 16.07
CA SER A 245 5.46 4.01 15.48
C SER A 245 4.66 5.23 15.02
N LEU A 246 3.40 5.05 14.68
CA LEU A 246 2.52 6.16 14.29
C LEU A 246 1.94 6.80 15.54
N PRO A 247 2.05 8.12 15.74
CA PRO A 247 1.29 8.80 16.79
C PRO A 247 -0.20 8.55 16.57
N GLY A 248 -0.90 8.24 17.63
CA GLY A 248 -2.36 8.09 17.55
C GLY A 248 -3.02 9.42 17.24
N ASN A 249 -4.21 9.37 16.64
CA ASN A 249 -5.07 10.55 16.49
C ASN A 249 -5.46 11.15 17.85
N TRP A 250 -5.35 10.37 18.90
CA TRP A 250 -5.57 10.75 20.29
C TRP A 250 -4.25 10.67 21.05
N THR A 251 -3.81 11.82 21.58
CA THR A 251 -2.61 11.92 22.42
C THR A 251 -2.94 12.68 23.68
N VAL A 252 -2.10 12.57 24.71
CA VAL A 252 -2.22 13.44 25.90
C VAL A 252 -0.95 14.26 25.99
N ALA A 253 -1.10 15.57 25.81
CA ALA A 253 -0.04 16.55 25.90
C ALA A 253 -0.52 17.79 26.63
N ASP A 254 0.37 18.53 27.29
CA ASP A 254 0.09 19.80 27.97
C ASP A 254 -1.09 19.77 28.96
N GLY A 255 -1.34 18.59 29.56
CA GLY A 255 -2.40 18.39 30.55
C GLY A 255 -3.81 18.31 29.96
N ALA A 256 -3.94 17.90 28.68
CA ALA A 256 -5.20 17.68 27.99
C ALA A 256 -5.12 16.48 27.05
N LEU A 257 -6.27 15.92 26.68
CA LEU A 257 -6.43 14.99 25.59
C LEU A 257 -6.53 15.78 24.29
N ASP A 258 -5.57 15.60 23.41
CA ASP A 258 -5.60 16.16 22.06
C ASP A 258 -6.17 15.10 21.11
N VAL A 259 -7.20 15.48 20.35
CA VAL A 259 -7.86 14.66 19.33
C VAL A 259 -7.65 15.34 17.98
N GLY A 260 -7.15 14.58 17.02
CA GLY A 260 -7.03 15.00 15.62
C GLY A 260 -7.70 13.97 14.73
N GLY A 261 -8.12 14.37 13.54
CA GLY A 261 -8.69 13.49 12.55
C GLY A 261 -7.72 13.22 11.39
N SER A 262 -7.88 12.09 10.72
CA SER A 262 -7.31 11.82 9.40
C SER A 262 -8.41 11.44 8.42
N LYS A 263 -8.12 11.49 7.13
CA LYS A 263 -9.11 11.20 6.10
C LYS A 263 -9.67 9.76 6.17
N LEU A 264 -8.85 8.80 6.59
CA LEU A 264 -9.21 7.39 6.67
C LEU A 264 -9.62 6.95 8.08
N ASN A 265 -9.40 7.82 9.06
CA ASN A 265 -9.82 7.63 10.44
C ASN A 265 -10.37 8.95 10.96
N ASP A 266 -11.67 9.02 11.16
CA ASP A 266 -12.37 10.22 11.61
C ASP A 266 -12.05 10.64 13.06
N GLY A 267 -11.02 10.07 13.67
CA GLY A 267 -10.56 10.39 15.02
C GLY A 267 -11.62 10.13 16.11
N ALA A 268 -12.74 9.50 15.78
CA ALA A 268 -13.81 9.26 16.75
C ALA A 268 -13.44 8.17 17.74
N GLY A 269 -13.71 8.43 19.01
CA GLY A 269 -13.57 7.45 20.08
C GLY A 269 -14.62 7.67 21.15
N THR A 270 -15.11 6.57 21.74
CA THR A 270 -16.11 6.57 22.80
C THR A 270 -15.61 5.87 24.04
N LEU A 271 -16.13 6.24 25.20
CA LEU A 271 -15.82 5.52 26.44
C LEU A 271 -16.17 4.04 26.33
N ASN A 272 -15.28 3.17 26.82
CA ASN A 272 -15.46 1.71 26.90
C ASN A 272 -16.58 1.27 27.86
N SER A 273 -17.24 2.24 28.49
CA SER A 273 -18.33 2.02 29.44
C SER A 273 -19.45 3.02 29.21
N GLY A 274 -20.65 2.71 29.70
CA GLY A 274 -21.75 3.66 29.70
C GLY A 274 -22.71 3.58 28.52
N THR A 275 -22.65 2.56 27.68
CA THR A 275 -23.58 2.37 26.55
C THR A 275 -25.05 2.21 26.96
N SER A 276 -25.31 1.95 28.25
CA SER A 276 -26.66 1.86 28.83
C SER A 276 -27.09 3.11 29.59
N TRP A 277 -26.32 4.23 29.60
CA TRP A 277 -26.71 5.46 30.27
C TRP A 277 -27.88 6.12 29.53
N GLY A 278 -28.99 6.34 30.24
CA GLY A 278 -30.16 7.03 29.69
C GLY A 278 -30.02 8.53 29.75
N ASP A 279 -30.56 9.13 30.85
CA ASP A 279 -30.51 10.58 31.08
C ASP A 279 -29.30 10.98 31.92
N TYR A 280 -28.51 11.92 31.40
CA TYR A 280 -27.27 12.43 32.05
C TYR A 280 -26.92 13.84 31.55
N THR A 281 -25.95 14.43 32.20
CA THR A 281 -25.25 15.61 31.71
C THR A 281 -23.76 15.31 31.62
N SER A 282 -23.18 15.47 30.46
CA SER A 282 -21.74 15.46 30.23
C SER A 282 -21.22 16.92 30.28
N THR A 283 -20.11 17.13 30.96
CA THR A 283 -19.42 18.44 31.02
C THR A 283 -17.92 18.23 30.84
N PHE A 284 -17.30 19.04 30.00
CA PHE A 284 -15.87 19.05 29.75
C PHE A 284 -15.40 20.43 29.30
N GLN A 285 -14.10 20.64 29.25
CA GLN A 285 -13.51 21.81 28.59
C GLN A 285 -12.99 21.38 27.21
N ALA A 286 -13.24 22.22 26.20
CA ALA A 286 -12.75 22.05 24.84
C ALA A 286 -11.94 23.28 24.41
N ARG A 287 -10.88 23.07 23.64
CA ARG A 287 -10.07 24.09 22.99
C ARG A 287 -9.87 23.68 21.54
N ILE A 288 -10.40 24.47 20.62
CA ILE A 288 -10.24 24.24 19.18
C ILE A 288 -8.84 24.72 18.78
N GLN A 289 -8.04 23.83 18.23
CA GLN A 289 -6.71 24.14 17.70
C GLN A 289 -6.76 24.40 16.19
N LEU A 290 -7.66 23.66 15.49
CA LEU A 290 -7.86 23.80 14.06
C LEU A 290 -9.35 23.54 13.73
N ASN A 291 -10.02 24.55 13.20
CA ASN A 291 -11.40 24.54 12.66
C ASN A 291 -12.50 24.18 13.66
N GLN A 292 -12.50 23.00 14.28
CA GLN A 292 -13.68 22.43 14.93
C GLN A 292 -13.32 21.69 16.23
N ALA A 293 -14.36 21.39 17.04
CA ALA A 293 -14.33 20.44 18.14
C ALA A 293 -15.59 19.60 18.14
N GLY A 294 -15.47 18.30 18.01
CA GLY A 294 -16.58 17.34 17.93
C GLY A 294 -16.73 16.48 19.20
N TRP A 295 -17.98 16.18 19.60
CA TRP A 295 -18.26 15.24 20.67
C TRP A 295 -19.55 14.45 20.44
N LEU A 296 -19.60 13.23 20.99
CA LEU A 296 -20.75 12.35 20.91
C LEU A 296 -21.45 12.23 22.26
N VAL A 297 -22.78 12.11 22.21
CA VAL A 297 -23.62 11.72 23.34
C VAL A 297 -24.59 10.62 22.92
N ARG A 298 -25.07 9.83 23.89
CA ARG A 298 -25.84 8.60 23.62
C ARG A 298 -25.23 7.69 22.56
N ALA A 299 -23.90 7.67 22.52
CA ALA A 299 -23.16 6.87 21.57
C ALA A 299 -23.24 5.37 21.91
N GLN A 300 -23.50 4.54 20.91
CA GLN A 300 -23.38 3.09 20.98
C GLN A 300 -22.02 2.59 20.49
N GLY A 301 -21.23 3.50 19.90
CA GLY A 301 -19.89 3.34 19.36
C GLY A 301 -19.48 4.61 18.64
N ALA A 302 -18.30 4.61 18.03
CA ALA A 302 -17.78 5.75 17.29
C ALA A 302 -18.58 6.13 16.04
N GLN A 303 -19.45 5.23 15.58
CA GLN A 303 -20.21 5.34 14.34
C GLN A 303 -21.72 5.51 14.58
N ASP A 304 -22.19 5.51 15.85
CA ASP A 304 -23.59 5.51 16.20
C ASP A 304 -23.84 6.38 17.43
N GLY A 305 -24.68 7.40 17.31
CA GLY A 305 -25.03 8.32 18.39
C GLY A 305 -25.39 9.71 17.89
N TYR A 306 -25.50 10.69 18.80
CA TYR A 306 -25.69 12.09 18.43
C TYR A 306 -24.34 12.82 18.46
N LEU A 307 -23.98 13.46 17.37
CA LEU A 307 -22.74 14.21 17.20
C LEU A 307 -23.03 15.72 17.18
N PHE A 308 -22.27 16.45 17.96
CA PHE A 308 -22.22 17.91 17.95
C PHE A 308 -20.85 18.38 17.50
N ILE A 309 -20.82 19.42 16.65
CA ILE A 309 -19.60 20.02 16.13
C ILE A 309 -19.63 21.53 16.41
N LEU A 310 -18.71 21.98 17.21
CA LEU A 310 -18.49 23.39 17.53
C LEU A 310 -17.43 23.97 16.59
N ASN A 311 -17.83 24.94 15.76
CA ASN A 311 -16.93 25.57 14.78
C ASN A 311 -16.42 26.91 15.34
N ASP A 312 -15.11 27.14 15.24
CA ASP A 312 -14.52 28.41 15.66
C ASP A 312 -14.73 29.55 14.64
N SER A 313 -14.22 30.72 14.93
CA SER A 313 -14.35 31.90 14.06
C SER A 313 -13.44 31.86 12.84
N SER A 314 -12.45 30.95 12.79
CA SER A 314 -11.50 30.76 11.71
C SER A 314 -11.79 29.54 10.85
N ASP A 315 -12.87 28.83 11.16
CA ASP A 315 -13.25 27.60 10.42
C ASP A 315 -13.27 27.82 8.92
N SER A 316 -12.45 27.06 8.21
CA SER A 316 -12.32 27.10 6.75
C SER A 316 -13.27 26.14 6.03
N THR A 317 -14.01 25.30 6.76
CA THR A 317 -14.90 24.29 6.20
C THR A 317 -16.25 24.88 5.75
N GLY A 318 -16.53 26.14 6.10
CA GLY A 318 -17.67 26.92 5.63
C GLY A 318 -18.78 27.14 6.65
N ALA A 319 -18.58 26.79 7.92
CA ALA A 319 -19.57 26.99 8.99
C ALA A 319 -19.03 27.75 10.22
N PRO A 320 -18.26 28.86 10.07
CA PRO A 320 -17.63 29.53 11.19
C PRO A 320 -18.65 30.06 12.21
N ASN A 321 -18.28 30.00 13.49
CA ASN A 321 -19.12 30.41 14.63
C ASN A 321 -20.51 29.75 14.66
N THR A 322 -20.58 28.46 14.39
CA THR A 322 -21.81 27.68 14.50
C THR A 322 -21.62 26.46 15.39
N LEU A 323 -22.73 25.95 15.89
CA LEU A 323 -22.88 24.61 16.44
C LEU A 323 -23.72 23.80 15.44
N GLN A 324 -23.15 22.72 14.90
CA GLN A 324 -23.83 21.78 14.02
C GLN A 324 -24.27 20.54 14.81
N GLU A 325 -25.37 19.95 14.42
CA GLU A 325 -26.05 18.85 15.10
C GLU A 325 -26.34 17.73 14.10
N PHE A 326 -25.92 16.52 14.43
CA PHE A 326 -26.08 15.34 13.56
C PHE A 326 -26.58 14.13 14.34
N ASP A 327 -27.41 13.34 13.69
CA ASP A 327 -27.55 11.92 13.95
C ASP A 327 -26.43 11.18 13.18
N LEU A 328 -25.72 10.31 13.88
CA LEU A 328 -24.68 9.46 13.31
C LEU A 328 -25.18 8.01 13.41
N HIS A 329 -25.44 7.39 12.27
CA HIS A 329 -25.89 6.00 12.21
C HIS A 329 -25.10 5.21 11.19
N ALA A 330 -24.44 4.15 11.65
CA ALA A 330 -23.56 3.35 10.81
C ALA A 330 -22.50 4.18 10.05
N GLY A 331 -22.03 5.27 10.65
CA GLY A 331 -21.12 6.22 10.04
C GLY A 331 -21.73 7.24 9.08
N ALA A 332 -23.01 7.12 8.75
CA ALA A 332 -23.69 8.12 7.93
C ALA A 332 -24.18 9.30 8.79
N TYR A 333 -24.09 10.51 8.24
CA TYR A 333 -24.47 11.76 8.90
C TYR A 333 -25.82 12.24 8.41
N THR A 334 -26.82 12.31 9.30
CA THR A 334 -28.10 12.98 9.05
C THR A 334 -28.11 14.29 9.83
N SER A 335 -28.18 15.44 9.13
CA SER A 335 -28.21 16.75 9.79
C SER A 335 -29.50 16.92 10.59
N LEU A 336 -29.38 17.26 11.86
CA LEU A 336 -30.50 17.61 12.75
C LEU A 336 -30.67 19.14 12.85
N GLY A 337 -29.63 19.92 12.53
CA GLY A 337 -29.64 21.37 12.55
C GLY A 337 -28.26 22.02 12.57
N SER A 338 -28.30 23.34 12.51
CA SER A 338 -27.10 24.19 12.74
C SER A 338 -27.58 25.52 13.32
N VAL A 339 -26.95 25.98 14.40
CA VAL A 339 -27.29 27.22 15.05
C VAL A 339 -26.09 28.17 15.12
N PRO A 340 -26.24 29.47 14.84
CA PRO A 340 -25.16 30.42 15.04
C PRO A 340 -24.90 30.61 16.55
N LEU A 341 -23.62 30.73 16.91
CA LEU A 341 -23.20 30.96 18.29
C LEU A 341 -23.50 32.40 18.72
N PRO A 342 -23.91 32.62 19.99
CA PRO A 342 -24.21 33.97 20.50
C PRO A 342 -22.95 34.84 20.62
N ALA A 343 -21.76 34.28 20.70
CA ALA A 343 -20.47 34.93 20.71
C ALA A 343 -19.46 34.12 19.89
N ALA A 344 -18.47 34.79 19.28
CA ALA A 344 -17.44 34.13 18.53
C ALA A 344 -16.56 33.26 19.45
N VAL A 345 -16.27 32.05 19.00
CA VAL A 345 -15.28 31.16 19.61
C VAL A 345 -13.95 31.39 18.89
N ALA A 346 -12.95 31.85 19.62
CA ALA A 346 -11.62 32.04 19.07
C ALA A 346 -10.81 30.73 19.14
N ALA A 347 -10.02 30.46 18.11
CA ALA A 347 -9.04 29.39 18.15
C ALA A 347 -8.14 29.50 19.40
N ASP A 348 -7.64 28.38 19.91
CA ASP A 348 -6.79 28.25 21.10
C ASP A 348 -7.38 28.77 22.44
N SER A 349 -8.69 29.04 22.50
CA SER A 349 -9.37 29.40 23.76
C SER A 349 -10.11 28.21 24.37
N TRP A 350 -10.01 28.09 25.70
CA TRP A 350 -10.74 27.07 26.45
C TRP A 350 -12.16 27.50 26.74
N HIS A 351 -13.12 26.60 26.38
CA HIS A 351 -14.55 26.80 26.63
C HIS A 351 -15.12 25.60 27.40
N THR A 352 -16.07 25.87 28.29
CA THR A 352 -16.81 24.81 28.99
C THR A 352 -18.02 24.39 28.17
N VAL A 353 -18.04 23.14 27.75
CA VAL A 353 -19.17 22.54 27.05
C VAL A 353 -19.96 21.65 28.01
N ALA A 354 -21.26 21.83 28.06
CA ALA A 354 -22.16 20.93 28.77
C ALA A 354 -23.30 20.45 27.86
N THR A 355 -23.46 19.13 27.77
CA THR A 355 -24.60 18.53 27.03
C THR A 355 -25.48 17.76 27.98
N SER A 356 -26.72 18.21 28.15
CA SER A 356 -27.72 17.55 28.98
C SER A 356 -28.66 16.73 28.10
N VAL A 357 -28.83 15.49 28.47
CA VAL A 357 -29.66 14.51 27.77
C VAL A 357 -30.80 14.12 28.70
N SER A 358 -32.07 14.39 28.33
CA SER A 358 -33.23 14.10 29.14
C SER A 358 -34.45 13.71 28.26
N GLY A 359 -34.85 12.47 28.33
CA GLY A 359 -35.86 11.91 27.44
C GLY A 359 -35.48 12.12 25.96
N SER A 360 -36.33 12.79 25.18
CA SER A 360 -36.06 13.15 23.78
C SER A 360 -35.28 14.49 23.62
N SER A 361 -34.95 15.20 24.69
CA SER A 361 -34.31 16.52 24.61
C SER A 361 -32.82 16.45 24.85
N LEU A 362 -32.06 16.97 23.89
CA LEU A 362 -30.63 17.18 24.00
C LEU A 362 -30.36 18.69 24.05
N THR A 363 -29.76 19.18 25.13
CA THR A 363 -29.50 20.61 25.31
C THR A 363 -28.00 20.85 25.44
N VAL A 364 -27.44 21.71 24.59
CA VAL A 364 -26.04 22.12 24.63
C VAL A 364 -25.92 23.52 25.23
N SER A 365 -24.98 23.66 26.16
CA SER A 365 -24.58 24.95 26.74
C SER A 365 -23.05 25.16 26.53
N LEU A 366 -22.70 26.38 26.17
CA LEU A 366 -21.30 26.86 26.03
C LEU A 366 -21.07 27.97 27.07
N ASP A 367 -20.07 27.80 27.93
CA ASP A 367 -19.73 28.72 29.04
C ASP A 367 -20.96 29.08 29.92
N GLY A 368 -21.79 28.10 30.19
CA GLY A 368 -23.02 28.25 30.98
C GLY A 368 -24.20 28.84 30.21
N THR A 369 -24.03 29.31 28.97
CA THR A 369 -25.10 29.81 28.13
C THR A 369 -25.65 28.70 27.23
N ARG A 370 -26.97 28.45 27.27
CA ARG A 370 -27.62 27.51 26.39
C ARG A 370 -27.57 28.01 24.94
N VAL A 371 -27.01 27.18 24.04
CA VAL A 371 -26.81 27.50 22.61
C VAL A 371 -27.72 26.69 21.69
N ALA A 372 -28.07 25.44 22.05
CA ALA A 372 -28.89 24.59 21.23
C ALA A 372 -29.85 23.70 22.06
N THR A 373 -30.92 23.29 21.44
CA THR A 373 -31.80 22.20 21.94
C THR A 373 -32.36 21.40 20.76
N VAL A 374 -32.05 20.10 20.74
CA VAL A 374 -32.53 19.15 19.74
C VAL A 374 -33.62 18.30 20.37
N ASP A 375 -34.78 18.17 19.68
CA ASP A 375 -35.84 17.22 20.06
C ASP A 375 -35.71 15.97 19.16
N THR A 376 -35.20 14.90 19.73
CA THR A 376 -35.02 13.63 19.01
C THR A 376 -36.33 12.90 18.71
N SER A 377 -37.47 13.39 19.20
CA SER A 377 -38.79 12.86 18.81
C SER A 377 -39.29 13.42 17.47
N ALA A 378 -38.68 14.49 16.97
CA ALA A 378 -39.03 15.21 15.74
C ALA A 378 -37.93 15.19 14.67
N MET A 379 -37.05 14.20 14.70
CA MET A 379 -35.93 14.05 13.74
C MET A 379 -36.42 13.69 12.32
N PRO A 380 -35.62 13.91 11.28
CA PRO A 380 -35.81 13.39 9.93
C PRO A 380 -36.08 11.88 9.92
N SER A 381 -36.78 11.39 8.90
CA SER A 381 -37.21 9.98 8.82
C SER A 381 -36.07 8.98 8.62
N ASP A 382 -34.92 9.46 8.21
CA ASP A 382 -33.65 8.72 8.00
C ASP A 382 -32.74 8.75 9.22
N ALA A 383 -33.07 9.54 10.26
CA ALA A 383 -32.34 9.56 11.51
C ALA A 383 -32.80 8.44 12.47
N VAL A 384 -31.88 7.96 13.31
CA VAL A 384 -32.09 6.88 14.28
C VAL A 384 -32.14 7.40 15.70
N ALA A 385 -33.11 6.94 16.49
CA ALA A 385 -33.24 7.35 17.89
C ALA A 385 -32.37 6.48 18.81
N TYR A 386 -31.51 7.12 19.62
CA TYR A 386 -30.69 6.48 20.64
C TYR A 386 -31.26 6.79 22.03
N PRO A 387 -31.95 5.83 22.71
CA PRO A 387 -32.52 6.05 24.03
C PRO A 387 -31.47 6.04 25.15
N ALA A 388 -30.32 5.46 24.91
CA ALA A 388 -29.21 5.36 25.85
C ALA A 388 -27.87 5.35 25.07
N GLY A 389 -26.78 5.60 25.77
CA GLY A 389 -25.45 5.52 25.21
C GLY A 389 -24.42 6.30 26.01
N THR A 390 -23.16 6.11 25.66
CA THR A 390 -22.01 6.74 26.30
C THR A 390 -21.66 8.10 25.67
N VAL A 391 -20.50 8.65 26.03
CA VAL A 391 -19.95 9.88 25.47
C VAL A 391 -18.62 9.61 24.76
N GLY A 392 -18.24 10.50 23.84
CA GLY A 392 -16.99 10.41 23.12
C GLY A 392 -16.56 11.74 22.52
N PHE A 393 -15.41 11.75 21.87
CA PHE A 393 -14.88 12.88 21.11
C PHE A 393 -14.60 12.46 19.67
N ARG A 394 -14.58 13.42 18.77
CA ARG A 394 -14.36 13.17 17.35
C ARG A 394 -13.79 14.40 16.69
N GLU A 395 -12.75 14.19 15.84
CA GLU A 395 -12.26 15.17 14.88
C GLU A 395 -12.12 14.50 13.51
N PHE A 396 -12.36 15.24 12.45
CA PHE A 396 -12.22 14.80 11.08
C PHE A 396 -10.91 15.32 10.46
N ALA A 397 -10.56 14.87 9.26
CA ALA A 397 -9.37 15.34 8.56
C ALA A 397 -9.35 16.87 8.45
N GLY A 398 -8.26 17.48 8.90
CA GLY A 398 -8.11 18.94 8.97
C GLY A 398 -8.79 19.60 10.17
N GLU A 399 -9.17 18.84 11.19
CA GLU A 399 -9.75 19.30 12.44
C GLU A 399 -8.87 18.86 13.61
N GLU A 400 -8.83 19.67 14.66
CA GLU A 400 -8.01 19.40 15.84
C GLU A 400 -8.51 20.14 17.07
N ALA A 401 -8.74 19.41 18.16
CA ALA A 401 -9.17 19.99 19.44
C ALA A 401 -8.54 19.29 20.65
N SER A 402 -8.40 20.04 21.73
CA SER A 402 -8.01 19.51 23.03
C SER A 402 -9.21 19.45 23.98
N PHE A 403 -9.27 18.39 24.79
CA PHE A 403 -10.32 18.15 25.76
C PHE A 403 -9.74 17.87 27.16
N LYS A 404 -10.42 18.37 28.21
CA LYS A 404 -10.05 18.05 29.60
C LYS A 404 -11.25 18.10 30.53
N ASP A 405 -11.07 17.59 31.76
CA ASP A 405 -12.03 17.65 32.87
C ASP A 405 -13.41 17.04 32.55
N LEU A 406 -13.44 15.89 31.85
CA LEU A 406 -14.70 15.22 31.55
C LEU A 406 -15.39 14.68 32.80
N THR A 407 -16.63 15.08 32.99
CA THR A 407 -17.51 14.58 34.05
C THR A 407 -18.88 14.23 33.44
N VAL A 408 -19.40 13.05 33.76
CA VAL A 408 -20.76 12.62 33.38
C VAL A 408 -21.54 12.37 34.66
N VAL A 409 -22.68 13.04 34.80
CA VAL A 409 -23.54 12.95 35.98
C VAL A 409 -24.93 12.51 35.54
N GLY A 410 -25.46 11.43 36.13
CA GLY A 410 -26.80 10.93 35.87
C GLY A 410 -27.86 11.88 36.36
N SER A 411 -29.10 11.72 35.89
CA SER A 411 -30.26 12.49 36.33
C SER A 411 -30.59 12.37 37.83
N ASP A 412 -30.09 11.32 38.46
CA ASP A 412 -30.13 11.08 39.93
C ASP A 412 -29.07 11.84 40.73
N GLY A 413 -28.21 12.62 40.05
CA GLY A 413 -27.11 13.38 40.64
C GLY A 413 -25.84 12.54 40.92
N ARG A 414 -25.83 11.24 40.60
CA ARG A 414 -24.65 10.39 40.79
C ARG A 414 -23.62 10.61 39.66
N THR A 415 -22.36 10.72 40.02
CA THR A 415 -21.27 10.74 39.03
C THR A 415 -21.14 9.38 38.40
N LEU A 416 -21.40 9.28 37.10
CA LEU A 416 -21.27 8.08 36.28
C LEU A 416 -19.85 7.89 35.82
N PHE A 417 -19.17 8.98 35.44
CA PHE A 417 -17.77 8.99 35.00
C PHE A 417 -17.11 10.32 35.37
N LYS A 418 -15.82 10.27 35.66
CA LYS A 418 -14.97 11.46 35.84
C LYS A 418 -13.51 11.16 35.51
N ASP A 419 -12.90 11.99 34.67
CA ASP A 419 -11.49 11.93 34.32
C ASP A 419 -10.97 13.33 33.94
N GLY A 420 -9.74 13.65 34.35
CA GLY A 420 -9.08 14.90 33.96
C GLY A 420 -8.69 14.96 32.49
N LEU A 421 -8.58 13.80 31.82
CA LEU A 421 -8.04 13.65 30.46
C LEU A 421 -6.60 14.21 30.32
N ASP A 422 -5.84 14.20 31.41
CA ASP A 422 -4.56 14.88 31.60
C ASP A 422 -3.36 13.92 31.64
N ARG A 423 -3.57 12.63 31.38
CA ARG A 423 -2.55 11.58 31.49
C ARG A 423 -2.79 10.44 30.48
N ALA A 424 -1.74 9.81 30.01
CA ALA A 424 -1.81 8.72 29.01
C ALA A 424 -2.76 7.57 29.43
N ALA A 425 -2.91 7.29 30.75
CA ALA A 425 -3.86 6.29 31.23
C ALA A 425 -5.33 6.61 30.91
N SER A 426 -5.66 7.84 30.57
CA SER A 426 -7.00 8.23 30.12
C SER A 426 -7.36 7.62 28.76
N LEU A 427 -6.39 7.45 27.86
CA LEU A 427 -6.59 6.84 26.52
C LEU A 427 -7.17 5.43 26.60
N ALA A 428 -6.71 4.62 27.56
CA ALA A 428 -7.19 3.24 27.76
C ALA A 428 -8.69 3.14 28.14
N LYS A 429 -9.35 4.26 28.41
CA LYS A 429 -10.79 4.33 28.72
C LYS A 429 -11.67 4.53 27.50
N PHE A 430 -11.07 4.76 26.33
CA PHE A 430 -11.78 5.03 25.08
C PHE A 430 -11.44 3.98 24.02
N THR A 431 -12.35 3.77 23.08
CA THR A 431 -12.17 2.91 21.92
C THR A 431 -12.76 3.59 20.67
N PRO A 432 -12.02 3.66 19.54
CA PRO A 432 -10.58 3.45 19.40
C PRO A 432 -9.80 4.66 19.89
N ALA A 433 -8.62 4.44 20.43
CA ALA A 433 -7.71 5.53 20.82
C ALA A 433 -6.26 5.02 20.70
N GLY A 434 -5.35 5.86 20.21
CA GLY A 434 -3.93 5.56 20.18
C GLY A 434 -3.34 5.27 18.82
N SER A 435 -2.07 4.80 18.80
CA SER A 435 -1.30 4.52 17.60
C SER A 435 -1.67 3.16 16.98
N ASN A 436 -1.04 2.82 15.83
CA ASN A 436 -1.15 1.49 15.24
C ASN A 436 -0.71 0.40 16.22
N ALA A 437 -1.64 -0.49 16.58
CA ALA A 437 -1.35 -1.58 17.51
C ALA A 437 -0.48 -2.67 16.87
N LEU A 438 -0.58 -2.82 15.55
CA LEU A 438 0.08 -3.83 14.74
C LEU A 438 1.12 -3.17 13.81
N PRO A 439 2.21 -3.86 13.45
CA PRO A 439 3.03 -3.45 12.35
C PRO A 439 2.19 -3.51 11.07
N SER A 440 2.32 -2.51 10.20
CA SER A 440 1.47 -2.36 9.02
C SER A 440 2.28 -1.96 7.80
N VAL A 441 1.86 -2.42 6.63
CA VAL A 441 2.33 -1.91 5.35
C VAL A 441 1.32 -0.89 4.82
N LEU A 442 1.79 0.28 4.45
CA LEU A 442 1.02 1.41 3.94
C LEU A 442 1.26 1.52 2.44
N ASP A 443 0.27 2.00 1.69
CA ASP A 443 0.34 2.18 0.24
C ASP A 443 1.45 3.15 -0.22
N GLY A 444 1.74 4.16 0.62
CA GLY A 444 2.75 5.17 0.32
C GLY A 444 3.24 5.92 1.53
N ALA A 445 4.47 6.41 1.44
CA ALA A 445 5.15 7.10 2.53
C ALA A 445 4.44 8.40 2.94
N ARG A 446 4.01 9.20 1.95
CA ARG A 446 3.33 10.48 2.17
C ARG A 446 1.82 10.33 2.29
N ARG A 447 1.19 9.63 1.36
CA ARG A 447 -0.27 9.40 1.27
C ARG A 447 -0.56 8.11 0.48
N ASP A 448 -1.77 7.49 0.68
CA ASP A 448 -2.79 7.90 1.67
C ASP A 448 -2.40 7.51 3.12
N ARG A 449 -1.32 6.76 3.30
CA ARG A 449 -0.84 6.16 4.56
C ARG A 449 -1.87 5.22 5.15
N ALA A 450 -2.46 4.42 4.28
CA ALA A 450 -3.47 3.41 4.58
C ALA A 450 -3.00 2.02 4.18
N ILE A 451 -3.64 1.01 4.74
CA ILE A 451 -3.43 -0.39 4.37
C ILE A 451 -4.34 -0.69 3.19
N TRP A 452 -3.79 -0.80 1.98
CA TRP A 452 -4.53 -1.11 0.76
C TRP A 452 -4.26 -2.54 0.30
N SER A 453 -5.31 -3.33 0.10
CA SER A 453 -5.17 -4.76 -0.27
C SER A 453 -4.54 -4.98 -1.65
N GLY A 454 -4.77 -4.07 -2.61
CA GLY A 454 -4.17 -4.12 -3.94
C GLY A 454 -2.67 -3.88 -3.90
N ASP A 455 -2.25 -2.90 -3.12
CA ASP A 455 -0.84 -2.55 -2.90
C ASP A 455 -0.09 -3.69 -2.22
N ILE A 456 -0.66 -4.29 -1.17
CA ILE A 456 -0.10 -5.47 -0.49
C ILE A 456 0.24 -6.59 -1.47
N ASN A 457 -0.55 -6.76 -2.54
CA ASN A 457 -0.28 -7.81 -3.54
C ASN A 457 1.08 -7.62 -4.25
N THR A 458 1.56 -6.38 -4.40
CA THR A 458 2.87 -6.04 -4.95
C THR A 458 3.94 -5.92 -3.86
N GLU A 459 3.65 -5.23 -2.79
CA GLU A 459 4.54 -4.99 -1.65
C GLU A 459 4.97 -6.27 -0.95
N GLY A 460 4.04 -7.21 -0.77
CA GLY A 460 4.35 -8.52 -0.18
C GLY A 460 5.40 -9.28 -1.00
N LEU A 461 5.28 -9.27 -2.33
CA LEU A 461 6.30 -9.88 -3.18
C LEU A 461 7.65 -9.17 -3.06
N THR A 462 7.65 -7.84 -2.94
CA THR A 462 8.87 -7.07 -2.73
C THR A 462 9.52 -7.38 -1.39
N ASP A 463 8.73 -7.48 -0.32
CA ASP A 463 9.20 -7.86 1.02
C ASP A 463 9.90 -9.22 1.03
N TYR A 464 9.23 -10.25 0.48
CA TYR A 464 9.75 -11.63 0.48
C TYR A 464 11.08 -11.79 -0.28
N TYR A 465 11.41 -10.87 -1.19
CA TYR A 465 12.68 -10.90 -1.93
C TYR A 465 13.72 -9.91 -1.41
N SER A 466 13.37 -9.00 -0.50
CA SER A 466 14.27 -7.93 -0.05
C SER A 466 14.48 -7.92 1.45
N VAL A 467 13.70 -7.16 2.21
CA VAL A 467 13.89 -7.01 3.66
C VAL A 467 13.48 -8.24 4.47
N ASP A 468 12.56 -9.04 3.96
CA ASP A 468 12.09 -10.30 4.57
C ASP A 468 11.45 -10.07 5.96
N ASN A 469 10.52 -9.13 6.02
CA ASN A 469 9.73 -8.82 7.22
C ASN A 469 8.23 -9.17 7.02
N PRO A 470 7.87 -10.43 6.71
CA PRO A 470 6.50 -10.82 6.34
C PRO A 470 5.46 -10.58 7.44
N GLU A 471 5.88 -10.21 8.65
CA GLU A 471 4.97 -9.88 9.74
C GLU A 471 4.15 -8.61 9.44
N TYR A 472 4.70 -7.62 8.73
CA TYR A 472 3.95 -6.43 8.29
C TYR A 472 2.81 -6.79 7.35
N ILE A 473 3.09 -7.66 6.38
CA ILE A 473 2.09 -8.17 5.43
C ILE A 473 1.01 -8.96 6.16
N LYS A 474 1.44 -9.89 7.05
CA LYS A 474 0.55 -10.72 7.86
C LYS A 474 -0.44 -9.88 8.67
N GLN A 475 0.07 -8.90 9.41
CA GLN A 475 -0.75 -8.09 10.32
C GLN A 475 -1.68 -7.15 9.55
N SER A 476 -1.26 -6.67 8.38
CA SER A 476 -2.12 -5.89 7.49
C SER A 476 -3.27 -6.72 6.92
N LEU A 477 -3.00 -7.96 6.49
CA LEU A 477 -4.02 -8.90 6.04
C LEU A 477 -4.96 -9.31 7.19
N ASP A 478 -4.44 -9.56 8.40
CA ASP A 478 -5.26 -9.83 9.60
C ASP A 478 -6.23 -8.67 9.89
N LEU A 479 -5.73 -7.43 9.83
CA LEU A 479 -6.56 -6.26 10.05
C LEU A 479 -7.70 -6.18 9.02
N LEU A 480 -7.39 -6.32 7.72
CA LEU A 480 -8.38 -6.31 6.65
C LEU A 480 -9.42 -7.43 6.82
N GLY A 481 -8.99 -8.67 7.01
CA GLY A 481 -9.87 -9.83 7.19
C GLY A 481 -10.74 -9.75 8.42
N SER A 482 -10.18 -9.26 9.56
CA SER A 482 -10.90 -9.12 10.84
C SER A 482 -11.96 -8.02 10.82
N ARG A 483 -11.88 -7.09 9.84
CA ARG A 483 -12.82 -5.97 9.66
C ARG A 483 -13.75 -6.16 8.47
N GLN A 484 -13.78 -7.35 7.86
CA GLN A 484 -14.67 -7.72 6.75
C GLN A 484 -16.12 -7.39 7.07
N LEU A 485 -16.88 -6.85 6.10
CA LEU A 485 -18.29 -6.57 6.24
C LEU A 485 -19.11 -7.87 6.43
N SER A 486 -20.28 -7.76 7.03
CA SER A 486 -21.21 -8.89 7.19
C SER A 486 -21.67 -9.51 5.86
N SER A 487 -21.62 -8.75 4.77
CA SER A 487 -21.89 -9.24 3.41
C SER A 487 -20.84 -10.22 2.89
N GLY A 488 -19.63 -10.19 3.46
CA GLY A 488 -18.46 -10.91 2.98
C GLY A 488 -17.44 -10.03 2.22
N PHE A 489 -17.82 -8.80 1.88
CA PHE A 489 -16.90 -7.85 1.23
C PHE A 489 -15.75 -7.47 2.17
N VAL A 490 -14.51 -7.57 1.69
CA VAL A 490 -13.33 -7.06 2.39
C VAL A 490 -13.12 -5.60 2.00
N PRO A 491 -12.95 -4.66 2.95
CA PRO A 491 -12.68 -3.26 2.61
C PRO A 491 -11.39 -3.16 1.79
N GLY A 492 -11.40 -2.33 0.75
CA GLY A 492 -10.22 -2.10 -0.10
C GLY A 492 -9.07 -1.47 0.68
N ALA A 493 -9.40 -0.62 1.66
CA ALA A 493 -8.42 0.02 2.52
C ALA A 493 -8.92 0.17 3.97
N LEU A 494 -7.95 0.22 4.89
CA LEU A 494 -8.16 0.55 6.31
C LEU A 494 -7.04 1.45 6.84
N ALA A 495 -7.38 2.30 7.80
CA ALA A 495 -6.37 3.04 8.56
C ALA A 495 -5.53 2.09 9.42
N PRO A 496 -4.21 2.30 9.54
CA PRO A 496 -3.33 1.45 10.36
C PRO A 496 -3.65 1.50 11.86
N ALA A 497 -4.33 2.55 12.32
CA ALA A 497 -4.81 2.68 13.69
C ALA A 497 -6.16 1.98 13.94
N ALA A 498 -6.77 1.35 12.93
CA ALA A 498 -8.00 0.59 13.12
C ALA A 498 -7.78 -0.57 14.11
N VAL A 499 -8.82 -0.85 14.91
CA VAL A 499 -8.73 -1.89 15.94
C VAL A 499 -9.03 -3.25 15.30
N PRO A 500 -8.07 -4.19 15.31
CA PRO A 500 -8.30 -5.53 14.77
C PRO A 500 -9.37 -6.26 15.59
N HIS A 501 -10.11 -7.15 14.96
CA HIS A 501 -11.12 -8.03 15.59
C HIS A 501 -12.23 -7.29 16.38
N LEU A 502 -12.45 -6.00 16.10
CA LEU A 502 -13.55 -5.24 16.73
C LEU A 502 -14.94 -5.65 16.20
N GLY A 503 -14.99 -6.51 15.18
CA GLY A 503 -16.19 -6.97 14.50
C GLY A 503 -16.33 -6.38 13.09
N PRO A 504 -17.38 -6.80 12.34
CA PRO A 504 -17.59 -6.33 10.98
C PRO A 504 -17.75 -4.82 10.89
N LEU A 505 -17.21 -4.21 9.84
CA LEU A 505 -17.53 -2.84 9.48
C LEU A 505 -18.97 -2.73 9.00
N THR A 506 -19.57 -1.55 9.21
CA THR A 506 -20.90 -1.23 8.72
C THR A 506 -20.82 -0.60 7.33
N PRO A 507 -21.66 -0.96 6.36
CA PRO A 507 -21.71 -0.29 5.06
C PRO A 507 -21.98 1.21 5.23
N GLY A 508 -21.22 2.06 4.52
CA GLY A 508 -21.38 3.53 4.56
C GLY A 508 -20.51 4.25 5.61
N SER A 509 -19.87 3.51 6.54
CA SER A 509 -18.75 4.05 7.32
C SER A 509 -17.52 4.21 6.40
N THR A 510 -16.41 4.78 6.89
CA THR A 510 -15.12 5.02 6.25
C THR A 510 -14.54 3.86 5.41
N THR A 511 -15.41 3.02 4.85
CA THR A 511 -15.06 1.83 4.08
C THR A 511 -14.77 2.22 2.65
N THR A 512 -13.54 2.00 2.20
CA THR A 512 -13.22 2.12 0.78
C THR A 512 -13.83 0.95 0.03
N TYR A 513 -14.82 1.23 -0.79
CA TYR A 513 -15.50 0.27 -1.63
C TYR A 513 -14.77 0.16 -2.97
N SER A 514 -14.10 -0.95 -3.20
CA SER A 514 -13.51 -1.31 -4.50
C SER A 514 -13.60 -2.81 -4.67
N ALA A 515 -14.31 -3.26 -5.70
CA ALA A 515 -14.50 -4.67 -5.96
C ALA A 515 -13.18 -5.39 -6.28
N SER A 516 -12.31 -4.75 -7.06
CA SER A 516 -10.99 -5.31 -7.40
C SER A 516 -10.11 -5.43 -6.17
N TYR A 517 -10.08 -4.39 -5.32
CA TYR A 517 -9.27 -4.40 -4.09
C TYR A 517 -9.78 -5.44 -3.08
N SER A 518 -11.09 -5.66 -2.99
CA SER A 518 -11.62 -6.76 -2.17
C SER A 518 -11.11 -8.12 -2.64
N MET A 519 -11.05 -8.35 -3.96
CA MET A 519 -10.50 -9.59 -4.54
C MET A 519 -8.99 -9.73 -4.31
N TYR A 520 -8.22 -8.62 -4.30
CA TYR A 520 -6.78 -8.64 -4.04
C TYR A 520 -6.46 -9.16 -2.64
N PHE A 521 -7.34 -9.04 -1.66
CA PHE A 521 -7.16 -9.68 -0.35
C PHE A 521 -6.89 -11.19 -0.47
N VAL A 522 -7.66 -11.88 -1.32
CA VAL A 522 -7.50 -13.33 -1.52
C VAL A 522 -6.16 -13.65 -2.18
N THR A 523 -5.77 -12.88 -3.22
CA THR A 523 -4.51 -13.12 -3.93
C THR A 523 -3.28 -12.75 -3.10
N ALA A 524 -3.35 -11.69 -2.31
CA ALA A 524 -2.29 -11.29 -1.38
C ALA A 524 -2.09 -12.33 -0.27
N LEU A 525 -3.18 -12.87 0.31
CA LEU A 525 -3.12 -13.95 1.30
C LEU A 525 -2.54 -15.24 0.70
N ALA A 526 -2.90 -15.56 -0.55
CA ALA A 526 -2.33 -16.72 -1.24
C ALA A 526 -0.83 -16.54 -1.51
N GLY A 527 -0.42 -15.31 -1.89
CA GLY A 527 0.99 -14.93 -1.99
C GLY A 527 1.72 -15.10 -0.66
N TYR A 528 1.20 -14.52 0.41
CA TYR A 528 1.77 -14.69 1.76
C TYR A 528 1.94 -16.18 2.12
N TYR A 529 0.89 -16.99 1.94
CA TYR A 529 0.96 -18.42 2.24
C TYR A 529 1.97 -19.16 1.35
N LEU A 530 2.04 -18.81 0.06
CA LEU A 530 2.98 -19.44 -0.87
C LEU A 530 4.45 -19.21 -0.45
N TYR A 531 4.78 -18.00 -0.01
CA TYR A 531 6.16 -17.66 0.38
C TYR A 531 6.51 -18.11 1.80
N THR A 532 5.58 -18.03 2.75
CA THR A 532 5.85 -18.33 4.17
C THR A 532 5.50 -19.74 4.60
N GLY A 533 4.47 -20.37 4.00
CA GLY A 533 3.92 -21.64 4.46
C GLY A 533 3.22 -21.56 5.81
N ASP A 534 2.77 -20.37 6.26
CA ASP A 534 2.11 -20.17 7.57
C ASP A 534 0.69 -20.77 7.59
N HIS A 535 0.60 -22.05 7.87
CA HIS A 535 -0.67 -22.75 8.02
C HIS A 535 -1.55 -22.23 9.17
N ALA A 536 -0.95 -21.67 10.22
CA ALA A 536 -1.72 -21.16 11.35
C ALA A 536 -2.48 -19.89 10.95
N PHE A 537 -1.81 -19.00 10.25
CA PHE A 537 -2.45 -17.78 9.72
C PHE A 537 -3.47 -18.11 8.62
N LEU A 538 -3.15 -19.04 7.70
CA LEU A 538 -4.14 -19.52 6.75
C LEU A 538 -5.41 -20.05 7.44
N ALA A 539 -5.26 -20.85 8.50
CA ALA A 539 -6.42 -21.38 9.24
C ALA A 539 -7.25 -20.29 9.91
N GLN A 540 -6.59 -19.19 10.36
CA GLN A 540 -7.26 -18.02 10.92
C GLN A 540 -8.07 -17.28 9.86
N GLU A 541 -7.48 -17.00 8.71
CA GLU A 541 -8.10 -16.17 7.66
C GLU A 541 -8.98 -16.96 6.67
N TRP A 542 -8.96 -18.28 6.68
CA TRP A 542 -9.74 -19.10 5.78
C TRP A 542 -11.25 -18.76 5.78
N PRO A 543 -11.91 -18.51 6.94
CA PRO A 543 -13.31 -18.08 6.94
C PRO A 543 -13.54 -16.74 6.23
N ALA A 544 -12.59 -15.82 6.29
CA ALA A 544 -12.69 -14.53 5.59
C ALA A 544 -12.61 -14.73 4.07
N VAL A 545 -11.66 -15.55 3.60
CA VAL A 545 -11.55 -15.92 2.18
C VAL A 545 -12.85 -16.56 1.65
N GLN A 546 -13.43 -17.49 2.42
CA GLN A 546 -14.68 -18.13 2.02
C GLN A 546 -15.84 -17.12 1.87
N ARG A 547 -15.97 -16.17 2.80
CA ARG A 547 -17.00 -15.14 2.74
C ARG A 547 -16.78 -14.18 1.58
N GLU A 548 -15.53 -13.80 1.31
CA GLU A 548 -15.18 -12.92 0.18
C GLU A 548 -15.53 -13.58 -1.17
N LEU A 549 -15.11 -14.82 -1.38
CA LEU A 549 -15.44 -15.56 -2.61
C LEU A 549 -16.95 -15.80 -2.76
N ALA A 550 -17.67 -16.00 -1.65
CA ALA A 550 -19.12 -16.10 -1.65
C ALA A 550 -19.77 -14.76 -2.02
N TRP A 551 -19.25 -13.62 -1.52
CA TRP A 551 -19.73 -12.29 -1.91
C TRP A 551 -19.51 -12.06 -3.41
N ASN A 552 -18.33 -12.34 -3.95
CA ASN A 552 -18.03 -12.21 -5.38
C ASN A 552 -19.03 -13.01 -6.24
N ALA A 553 -19.37 -14.22 -5.82
CA ALA A 553 -20.36 -15.05 -6.53
C ALA A 553 -21.77 -14.41 -6.59
N THR A 554 -22.12 -13.53 -5.63
CA THR A 554 -23.39 -12.78 -5.65
C THR A 554 -23.39 -11.61 -6.64
N GLN A 555 -22.23 -11.20 -7.15
CA GLN A 555 -22.09 -10.11 -8.12
C GLN A 555 -22.15 -10.58 -9.57
N LEU A 556 -22.28 -11.90 -9.80
CA LEU A 556 -22.37 -12.44 -11.15
C LEU A 556 -23.71 -12.09 -11.82
N ASP A 557 -23.65 -11.66 -13.05
CA ASP A 557 -24.83 -11.39 -13.88
C ASP A 557 -25.43 -12.67 -14.51
N ALA A 558 -26.40 -12.50 -15.40
CA ALA A 558 -27.05 -13.60 -16.10
C ALA A 558 -26.10 -14.36 -17.06
N ASN A 559 -24.98 -13.74 -17.47
CA ASN A 559 -23.94 -14.35 -18.27
C ASN A 559 -22.92 -15.12 -17.43
N GLY A 560 -23.00 -15.01 -16.10
CA GLY A 560 -22.11 -15.60 -15.12
C GLY A 560 -20.73 -14.91 -15.10
N LEU A 561 -20.70 -13.63 -15.45
CA LEU A 561 -19.54 -12.75 -15.31
C LEU A 561 -19.77 -11.76 -14.18
N PHE A 562 -18.69 -11.36 -13.52
CA PHE A 562 -18.72 -10.29 -12.53
C PHE A 562 -19.07 -8.97 -13.24
N ALA A 563 -20.16 -8.34 -12.82
CA ALA A 563 -20.64 -7.11 -13.43
C ALA A 563 -20.80 -6.00 -12.39
N THR A 564 -20.17 -4.83 -12.63
CA THR A 564 -20.31 -3.64 -11.80
C THR A 564 -21.39 -2.71 -12.38
N LYS A 565 -21.96 -1.89 -11.52
CA LYS A 565 -22.90 -0.84 -11.91
C LYS A 565 -22.22 0.50 -12.17
N GLY A 566 -20.88 0.55 -12.02
CA GLY A 566 -20.12 1.80 -11.94
C GLY A 566 -20.29 2.46 -10.56
N GLY A 567 -19.75 3.64 -10.38
CA GLY A 567 -19.68 4.27 -9.08
C GLY A 567 -18.72 3.51 -8.15
N VAL A 568 -18.96 3.51 -6.87
CA VAL A 568 -18.06 2.90 -5.88
C VAL A 568 -17.72 1.42 -6.16
N ASP A 569 -18.62 0.68 -6.82
CA ASP A 569 -18.35 -0.71 -7.18
C ASP A 569 -17.32 -0.85 -8.31
N GLY A 570 -17.16 0.19 -9.12
CA GLY A 570 -16.24 0.23 -10.25
C GLY A 570 -14.93 0.98 -9.97
N ALA A 571 -14.75 1.50 -8.76
CA ALA A 571 -13.51 2.16 -8.35
C ALA A 571 -12.33 1.17 -8.35
N ASP A 572 -11.17 1.60 -8.83
CA ASP A 572 -9.97 0.77 -8.98
C ASP A 572 -8.71 1.62 -8.81
N TRP A 573 -7.55 1.07 -9.17
CA TRP A 573 -6.25 1.75 -9.19
C TRP A 573 -6.28 3.08 -9.98
N ASP A 574 -7.14 3.22 -10.97
CA ASP A 574 -7.36 4.44 -11.77
C ASP A 574 -8.41 5.39 -11.16
N PHE A 575 -8.37 5.56 -9.84
CA PHE A 575 -9.32 6.36 -9.03
C PHE A 575 -9.53 7.81 -9.51
N TYR A 576 -8.64 8.33 -10.34
CA TYR A 576 -8.69 9.66 -10.97
C TYR A 576 -9.51 9.70 -12.27
N ASP A 577 -9.95 8.54 -12.76
CA ASP A 577 -10.81 8.40 -13.94
C ASP A 577 -12.26 8.11 -13.56
N SER A 578 -13.14 8.03 -14.55
CA SER A 578 -14.52 7.61 -14.35
C SER A 578 -14.57 6.09 -14.10
N ASP A 579 -15.41 5.69 -13.15
CA ASP A 579 -15.57 4.29 -12.78
C ASP A 579 -16.01 3.41 -13.95
N LYS A 580 -15.40 2.25 -14.07
CA LYS A 580 -15.74 1.24 -15.09
C LYS A 580 -17.04 0.52 -14.72
N GLY A 581 -17.89 0.27 -15.70
CA GLY A 581 -19.16 -0.43 -15.51
C GLY A 581 -19.34 -1.63 -16.43
N GLY A 582 -20.28 -2.49 -16.09
CA GLY A 582 -20.60 -3.70 -16.84
C GLY A 582 -19.68 -4.89 -16.54
N GLU A 583 -19.51 -5.78 -17.50
CA GLU A 583 -18.63 -6.94 -17.44
C GLU A 583 -17.17 -6.49 -17.68
N VAL A 584 -16.51 -5.90 -16.66
CA VAL A 584 -15.14 -5.38 -16.76
C VAL A 584 -14.15 -6.54 -16.87
N SER A 585 -13.30 -6.53 -17.92
CA SER A 585 -12.39 -7.65 -18.20
C SER A 585 -11.35 -7.84 -17.11
N ALA A 586 -10.71 -6.75 -16.62
CA ALA A 586 -9.72 -6.83 -15.56
C ALA A 586 -10.30 -7.44 -14.27
N TYR A 587 -11.52 -7.05 -13.88
CA TYR A 587 -12.17 -7.58 -12.67
C TYR A 587 -12.55 -9.05 -12.81
N ASN A 588 -13.00 -9.47 -13.98
CA ASN A 588 -13.30 -10.88 -14.24
C ASN A 588 -12.04 -11.75 -14.24
N ILE A 589 -10.93 -11.23 -14.78
CA ILE A 589 -9.64 -11.91 -14.77
C ILE A 589 -9.07 -11.99 -13.34
N LEU A 590 -9.22 -10.94 -12.54
CA LEU A 590 -8.84 -10.94 -11.13
C LEU A 590 -9.72 -11.90 -10.32
N TYR A 591 -11.03 -11.93 -10.55
CA TYR A 591 -11.92 -12.91 -9.91
C TYR A 591 -11.54 -14.35 -10.28
N TYR A 592 -11.18 -14.61 -11.53
CA TYR A 592 -10.63 -15.90 -11.93
C TYR A 592 -9.37 -16.25 -11.12
N LYS A 593 -8.44 -15.31 -10.95
CA LYS A 593 -7.25 -15.50 -10.12
C LYS A 593 -7.61 -15.77 -8.66
N ALA A 594 -8.52 -15.00 -8.08
CA ALA A 594 -9.00 -15.19 -6.71
C ALA A 594 -9.62 -16.58 -6.50
N LEU A 595 -10.35 -17.12 -7.50
CA LEU A 595 -10.89 -18.49 -7.45
C LEU A 595 -9.77 -19.55 -7.53
N VAL A 596 -8.76 -19.37 -8.38
CA VAL A 596 -7.60 -20.26 -8.48
C VAL A 596 -6.81 -20.28 -7.16
N ASP A 597 -6.56 -19.11 -6.61
CA ASP A 597 -5.87 -18.96 -5.31
C ASP A 597 -6.71 -19.50 -4.16
N GLY A 598 -8.01 -19.22 -4.16
CA GLY A 598 -8.96 -19.77 -3.20
C GLY A 598 -9.01 -21.31 -3.23
N ALA A 599 -8.92 -21.92 -4.42
CA ALA A 599 -8.83 -23.37 -4.54
C ALA A 599 -7.55 -23.94 -3.93
N SER A 600 -6.41 -23.25 -4.12
CA SER A 600 -5.12 -23.60 -3.50
C SER A 600 -5.16 -23.47 -1.99
N LEU A 601 -5.68 -22.36 -1.48
CA LEU A 601 -5.85 -22.11 -0.03
C LEU A 601 -6.81 -23.13 0.59
N ALA A 602 -7.92 -23.46 -0.08
CA ALA A 602 -8.86 -24.49 0.35
C ALA A 602 -8.18 -25.88 0.49
N ALA A 603 -7.40 -26.26 -0.51
CA ALA A 603 -6.66 -27.53 -0.47
C ALA A 603 -5.65 -27.55 0.71
N ALA A 604 -4.95 -26.42 0.95
CA ALA A 604 -4.02 -26.27 2.07
C ALA A 604 -4.74 -26.26 3.44
N ALA A 605 -5.94 -25.65 3.53
CA ALA A 605 -6.79 -25.66 4.70
C ALA A 605 -7.49 -27.02 4.95
N GLY A 606 -7.36 -27.98 4.03
CA GLY A 606 -7.99 -29.30 4.13
C GLY A 606 -9.46 -29.34 3.67
N ASP A 607 -9.97 -28.26 3.06
CA ASP A 607 -11.34 -28.18 2.54
C ASP A 607 -11.39 -28.62 1.05
N ALA A 608 -11.36 -29.93 0.84
CA ALA A 608 -11.38 -30.52 -0.49
C ALA A 608 -12.66 -30.18 -1.30
N SER A 609 -13.79 -29.91 -0.60
CA SER A 609 -15.04 -29.54 -1.25
C SER A 609 -14.96 -28.14 -1.85
N ALA A 610 -14.49 -27.17 -1.06
CA ALA A 610 -14.29 -25.80 -1.53
C ALA A 610 -13.24 -25.78 -2.66
N ALA A 611 -12.12 -26.51 -2.51
CA ALA A 611 -11.10 -26.62 -3.55
C ALA A 611 -11.66 -27.10 -4.88
N ALA A 612 -12.51 -28.12 -4.88
CA ALA A 612 -13.15 -28.65 -6.09
C ALA A 612 -14.14 -27.64 -6.69
N THR A 613 -14.93 -26.96 -5.85
CA THR A 613 -15.90 -25.93 -6.27
C THR A 613 -15.19 -24.75 -6.93
N TYR A 614 -14.21 -24.14 -6.27
CA TYR A 614 -13.49 -22.97 -6.80
C TYR A 614 -12.70 -23.31 -8.06
N THR A 615 -12.14 -24.54 -8.16
CA THR A 615 -11.49 -25.01 -9.39
C THR A 615 -12.49 -25.07 -10.56
N ALA A 616 -13.68 -25.60 -10.34
CA ALA A 616 -14.72 -25.70 -11.38
C ALA A 616 -15.23 -24.31 -11.78
N ASP A 617 -15.46 -23.44 -10.80
CA ASP A 617 -15.92 -22.05 -11.02
C ASP A 617 -14.87 -21.24 -11.80
N ALA A 618 -13.59 -21.35 -11.44
CA ALA A 618 -12.48 -20.72 -12.17
C ALA A 618 -12.46 -21.18 -13.64
N GLN A 619 -12.58 -22.47 -13.90
CA GLN A 619 -12.57 -22.99 -15.28
C GLN A 619 -13.79 -22.51 -16.09
N ALA A 620 -14.97 -22.46 -15.45
CA ALA A 620 -16.19 -21.94 -16.07
C ALA A 620 -16.05 -20.44 -16.39
N LEU A 621 -15.54 -19.67 -15.43
CA LEU A 621 -15.32 -18.21 -15.57
C LEU A 621 -14.31 -17.92 -16.67
N LYS A 622 -13.16 -18.63 -16.71
CA LYS A 622 -12.17 -18.50 -17.78
C LYS A 622 -12.78 -18.70 -19.17
N THR A 623 -13.66 -19.70 -19.32
CA THR A 623 -14.36 -19.95 -20.58
C THR A 623 -15.25 -18.77 -20.97
N ARG A 624 -16.04 -18.24 -20.03
CA ARG A 624 -16.92 -17.09 -20.28
C ARG A 624 -16.15 -15.82 -20.62
N ILE A 625 -15.04 -15.55 -19.92
CA ILE A 625 -14.14 -14.42 -20.22
C ILE A 625 -13.67 -14.50 -21.68
N ASN A 626 -13.17 -15.66 -22.11
CA ASN A 626 -12.68 -15.84 -23.48
C ASN A 626 -13.80 -15.76 -24.55
N ASP A 627 -15.00 -16.25 -24.22
CA ASP A 627 -16.12 -16.24 -25.15
C ASP A 627 -16.75 -14.85 -25.35
N ARG A 628 -16.73 -14.00 -24.28
CA ARG A 628 -17.48 -12.74 -24.28
C ARG A 628 -16.60 -11.49 -24.29
N LEU A 629 -15.48 -11.51 -23.58
CA LEU A 629 -14.65 -10.32 -23.37
C LEU A 629 -13.43 -10.28 -24.29
N TYR A 630 -13.00 -11.41 -24.84
CA TYR A 630 -11.99 -11.44 -25.90
C TYR A 630 -12.59 -10.98 -27.23
N ASN A 631 -11.93 -10.04 -27.89
CA ASN A 631 -12.33 -9.55 -29.21
C ASN A 631 -11.43 -10.14 -30.30
N PRO A 632 -11.91 -11.14 -31.08
CA PRO A 632 -11.08 -11.75 -32.12
C PRO A 632 -10.71 -10.81 -33.28
N ALA A 633 -11.41 -9.69 -33.45
CA ALA A 633 -11.07 -8.72 -34.49
C ALA A 633 -9.84 -7.89 -34.12
N THR A 634 -9.69 -7.55 -32.84
CA THR A 634 -8.51 -6.84 -32.31
C THR A 634 -7.45 -7.81 -31.80
N GLY A 635 -7.83 -9.01 -31.36
CA GLY A 635 -6.98 -9.99 -30.70
C GLY A 635 -6.61 -9.59 -29.27
N LEU A 636 -7.46 -8.80 -28.61
CA LEU A 636 -7.30 -8.27 -27.25
C LEU A 636 -8.58 -8.44 -26.44
N TYR A 637 -8.46 -8.42 -25.12
CA TYR A 637 -9.61 -8.31 -24.21
C TYR A 637 -10.08 -6.87 -24.17
N ARG A 638 -11.39 -6.65 -24.21
CA ARG A 638 -12.05 -5.34 -24.14
C ARG A 638 -11.85 -4.73 -22.75
N ILE A 639 -12.09 -3.46 -22.60
CA ILE A 639 -12.18 -2.82 -21.27
C ILE A 639 -13.37 -3.43 -20.53
N SER A 640 -14.57 -3.35 -21.12
CA SER A 640 -15.78 -4.02 -20.64
C SER A 640 -16.76 -4.28 -21.81
N ASP A 641 -17.90 -4.90 -21.54
CA ASP A 641 -19.00 -5.05 -22.50
C ASP A 641 -19.70 -3.72 -22.81
N THR A 642 -19.73 -2.80 -21.81
CA THR A 642 -20.30 -1.43 -21.97
C THR A 642 -19.29 -0.44 -22.55
N GLN A 643 -17.99 -0.73 -22.49
CA GLN A 643 -16.90 0.06 -23.06
C GLN A 643 -16.00 -0.81 -23.95
N PRO A 644 -16.46 -1.11 -25.15
CA PRO A 644 -15.76 -2.04 -26.05
C PRO A 644 -14.63 -1.38 -26.85
N THR A 645 -14.47 -0.05 -26.79
CA THR A 645 -13.47 0.71 -27.54
C THR A 645 -12.24 0.95 -26.70
N GLY A 646 -11.08 0.91 -27.34
CA GLY A 646 -9.79 1.12 -26.73
C GLY A 646 -9.14 -0.17 -26.19
N THR A 647 -7.87 -0.04 -25.85
CA THR A 647 -7.01 -1.10 -25.31
C THR A 647 -6.67 -0.78 -23.87
N ALA A 648 -6.90 -1.73 -22.96
CA ALA A 648 -6.52 -1.64 -21.56
C ALA A 648 -5.25 -2.47 -21.31
N GLN A 649 -4.27 -1.90 -20.62
CA GLN A 649 -3.03 -2.56 -20.22
C GLN A 649 -3.32 -3.67 -19.20
N ASP A 650 -4.06 -3.36 -18.13
CA ASP A 650 -4.40 -4.27 -17.04
C ASP A 650 -5.05 -5.55 -17.52
N ALA A 651 -6.21 -5.45 -18.21
CA ALA A 651 -6.97 -6.61 -18.67
C ALA A 651 -6.11 -7.55 -19.53
N ASN A 652 -5.30 -7.01 -20.43
CA ASN A 652 -4.52 -7.80 -21.38
C ASN A 652 -3.23 -8.37 -20.76
N ALA A 653 -2.54 -7.58 -19.89
CA ALA A 653 -1.38 -8.06 -19.15
C ALA A 653 -1.77 -9.18 -18.16
N LEU A 654 -2.84 -8.98 -17.40
CA LEU A 654 -3.36 -9.97 -16.45
C LEU A 654 -3.85 -11.25 -17.14
N ALA A 655 -4.48 -11.12 -18.32
CA ALA A 655 -4.93 -12.31 -19.09
C ALA A 655 -3.76 -13.22 -19.50
N VAL A 656 -2.62 -12.62 -19.87
CA VAL A 656 -1.38 -13.34 -20.16
C VAL A 656 -0.75 -13.88 -18.87
N LEU A 657 -0.53 -13.02 -17.89
CA LEU A 657 0.16 -13.37 -16.65
C LEU A 657 -0.51 -14.52 -15.91
N TRP A 658 -1.82 -14.51 -15.82
CA TRP A 658 -2.59 -15.53 -15.07
C TRP A 658 -3.16 -16.63 -15.97
N GLY A 659 -2.75 -16.66 -17.24
CA GLY A 659 -3.09 -17.72 -18.17
C GLY A 659 -4.58 -17.81 -18.50
N VAL A 660 -5.31 -16.71 -18.47
CA VAL A 660 -6.69 -16.62 -19.00
C VAL A 660 -6.63 -16.68 -20.53
N ALA A 661 -5.71 -15.94 -21.12
CA ALA A 661 -5.41 -16.05 -22.54
C ALA A 661 -4.85 -17.45 -22.86
N PRO A 662 -5.19 -18.02 -24.03
CA PRO A 662 -4.48 -19.20 -24.53
C PRO A 662 -3.00 -18.86 -24.78
N ALA A 663 -2.06 -19.69 -24.32
CA ALA A 663 -0.62 -19.45 -24.45
C ALA A 663 -0.15 -19.16 -25.89
N SER A 664 -0.88 -19.65 -26.89
CA SER A 664 -0.61 -19.35 -28.32
C SER A 664 -0.90 -17.90 -28.71
N GLN A 665 -1.58 -17.12 -27.86
CA GLN A 665 -1.94 -15.73 -28.10
C GLN A 665 -1.04 -14.76 -27.29
N ASP A 666 -0.34 -15.21 -26.27
CA ASP A 666 0.42 -14.37 -25.34
C ASP A 666 1.35 -13.40 -26.05
N ALA A 667 2.20 -13.92 -26.94
CA ALA A 667 3.14 -13.07 -27.69
C ALA A 667 2.43 -12.03 -28.58
N ALA A 668 1.28 -12.37 -29.15
CA ALA A 668 0.52 -11.45 -30.00
C ALA A 668 -0.16 -10.35 -29.16
N ILE A 669 -0.68 -10.69 -27.98
CA ILE A 669 -1.26 -9.73 -27.04
C ILE A 669 -0.18 -8.75 -26.57
N LEU A 670 0.98 -9.24 -26.08
CA LEU A 670 2.08 -8.40 -25.59
C LEU A 670 2.65 -7.49 -26.70
N ALA A 671 2.78 -8.00 -27.94
CA ALA A 671 3.19 -7.18 -29.08
C ALA A 671 2.20 -6.06 -29.40
N LYS A 672 0.89 -6.28 -29.21
CA LYS A 672 -0.13 -5.25 -29.39
C LYS A 672 -0.14 -4.23 -28.26
N LEU A 673 -0.01 -4.65 -27.00
CA LEU A 673 0.18 -3.70 -25.88
C LEU A 673 1.33 -2.75 -26.19
N LYS A 674 2.48 -3.28 -26.61
CA LYS A 674 3.62 -2.44 -27.01
C LYS A 674 3.27 -1.48 -28.14
N THR A 675 2.59 -1.94 -29.17
CA THR A 675 2.28 -1.11 -30.36
C THR A 675 1.27 -0.03 -30.04
N GLU A 676 0.27 -0.31 -29.21
CA GLU A 676 -0.86 0.57 -28.97
C GLU A 676 -0.64 1.49 -27.75
N LEU A 677 0.11 1.03 -26.74
CA LEU A 677 0.24 1.73 -25.47
C LEU A 677 1.64 2.37 -25.24
N TRP A 678 2.73 1.80 -25.79
CA TRP A 678 4.08 2.40 -25.62
C TRP A 678 4.30 3.58 -26.54
N THR A 679 3.48 4.60 -26.38
CA THR A 679 3.43 5.80 -27.26
C THR A 679 4.08 7.02 -26.62
N THR A 680 4.66 6.88 -25.45
CA THR A 680 5.37 7.93 -24.70
C THR A 680 6.81 7.51 -24.38
N PRO A 681 7.74 8.45 -24.17
CA PRO A 681 9.11 8.13 -23.80
C PRO A 681 9.27 7.76 -22.31
N TYR A 682 8.20 7.78 -21.51
CA TYR A 682 8.23 7.62 -20.05
C TYR A 682 7.61 6.31 -19.57
N GLY A 683 6.94 5.57 -20.45
CA GLY A 683 6.28 4.30 -20.16
C GLY A 683 5.04 4.09 -21.03
N PRO A 684 4.37 2.93 -20.92
CA PRO A 684 3.11 2.65 -21.59
C PRO A 684 1.96 3.47 -20.98
N LEU A 685 1.03 3.89 -21.83
CA LEU A 685 -0.25 4.38 -21.33
C LEU A 685 -1.07 3.20 -20.77
N PRO A 686 -1.83 3.40 -19.68
CA PRO A 686 -2.69 2.35 -19.13
C PRO A 686 -3.88 2.03 -20.03
N TYR A 687 -4.29 3.01 -20.84
CA TYR A 687 -5.33 2.89 -21.86
C TYR A 687 -4.89 3.56 -23.15
N SER A 688 -5.34 3.03 -24.30
CA SER A 688 -5.16 3.71 -25.56
C SER A 688 -5.99 5.01 -25.61
N ARG A 689 -5.51 6.02 -26.35
CA ARG A 689 -6.12 7.37 -26.38
C ARG A 689 -7.60 7.38 -26.80
N ASP A 690 -8.03 6.41 -27.62
CA ASP A 690 -9.41 6.28 -28.07
C ASP A 690 -10.35 5.69 -26.99
N ALA A 691 -9.82 5.21 -25.88
CA ALA A 691 -10.59 4.77 -24.72
C ALA A 691 -11.21 5.94 -23.94
N GLY A 692 -10.60 7.14 -24.00
CA GLY A 692 -11.10 8.35 -23.35
C GLY A 692 -10.82 8.47 -21.87
N TYR A 693 -9.91 7.66 -21.34
CA TYR A 693 -9.37 7.74 -19.96
C TYR A 693 -8.14 8.64 -19.90
N SER A 694 -7.68 8.92 -18.68
CA SER A 694 -6.45 9.68 -18.43
C SER A 694 -5.22 9.02 -19.05
N GLU A 695 -4.25 9.83 -19.45
CA GLU A 695 -2.97 9.38 -19.98
C GLU A 695 -1.88 9.32 -18.88
N LEU A 696 -2.26 9.04 -17.62
CA LEU A 696 -1.32 8.86 -16.52
C LEU A 696 -0.71 7.46 -16.58
N ILE A 697 0.61 7.37 -16.71
CA ILE A 697 1.33 6.11 -16.68
C ILE A 697 1.26 5.56 -15.25
N SER A 698 0.84 4.30 -15.10
CA SER A 698 0.67 3.64 -13.81
C SER A 698 1.65 2.49 -13.64
N PRO A 699 2.66 2.61 -12.76
CA PRO A 699 3.60 1.53 -12.48
C PRO A 699 2.95 0.28 -11.88
N PHE A 700 1.78 0.42 -11.26
CA PHE A 700 1.02 -0.71 -10.75
C PHE A 700 0.65 -1.69 -11.87
N VAL A 701 -0.01 -1.20 -12.92
CA VAL A 701 -0.41 -2.07 -14.04
C VAL A 701 0.76 -2.41 -14.96
N SER A 702 1.75 -1.51 -15.09
CA SER A 702 3.00 -1.80 -15.78
C SER A 702 3.79 -2.92 -15.09
N GLY A 703 3.67 -3.08 -13.78
CA GLY A 703 4.23 -4.18 -13.01
C GLY A 703 3.66 -5.55 -13.42
N PHE A 704 2.37 -5.62 -13.73
CA PHE A 704 1.76 -6.85 -14.27
C PHE A 704 2.23 -7.14 -15.70
N GLU A 705 2.35 -6.11 -16.55
CA GLU A 705 2.91 -6.28 -17.89
C GLU A 705 4.38 -6.74 -17.84
N LEU A 706 5.20 -6.17 -16.96
CA LEU A 706 6.58 -6.60 -16.74
C LEU A 706 6.66 -8.08 -16.38
N GLN A 707 5.85 -8.53 -15.42
CA GLN A 707 5.82 -9.92 -15.01
C GLN A 707 5.32 -10.84 -16.15
N ALA A 708 4.29 -10.41 -16.90
CA ALA A 708 3.78 -11.17 -18.06
C ALA A 708 4.84 -11.36 -19.14
N ARG A 709 5.62 -10.30 -19.45
CA ARG A 709 6.72 -10.38 -20.42
C ARG A 709 7.82 -11.33 -19.94
N LEU A 710 8.25 -11.21 -18.69
CA LEU A 710 9.28 -12.09 -18.13
C LEU A 710 8.80 -13.55 -18.07
N ALA A 711 7.56 -13.79 -17.65
CA ALA A 711 6.97 -15.14 -17.57
C ALA A 711 6.87 -15.82 -18.94
N THR A 712 6.67 -15.06 -20.01
CA THR A 712 6.60 -15.57 -21.41
C THR A 712 7.97 -15.61 -22.10
N GLY A 713 9.02 -15.08 -21.45
CA GLY A 713 10.38 -15.01 -22.01
C GLY A 713 10.61 -13.82 -22.95
N ASP A 714 9.72 -12.83 -22.95
CA ASP A 714 9.88 -11.56 -23.67
C ASP A 714 10.80 -10.61 -22.89
N THR A 715 12.05 -11.04 -22.67
CA THR A 715 13.01 -10.35 -21.82
C THR A 715 13.48 -9.01 -22.38
N ALA A 716 13.57 -8.88 -23.70
CA ALA A 716 14.02 -7.63 -24.33
C ALA A 716 13.03 -6.49 -24.10
N ASP A 717 11.74 -6.74 -24.23
CA ASP A 717 10.72 -5.74 -23.98
C ASP A 717 10.50 -5.52 -22.47
N ALA A 718 10.70 -6.54 -21.63
CA ALA A 718 10.74 -6.38 -20.18
C ALA A 718 11.89 -5.45 -19.72
N GLU A 719 13.09 -5.62 -20.24
CA GLU A 719 14.23 -4.72 -19.97
C GLU A 719 13.96 -3.30 -20.47
N ALA A 720 13.38 -3.16 -21.68
CA ALA A 720 13.01 -1.85 -22.21
C ALA A 720 11.95 -1.14 -21.34
N LEU A 721 10.97 -1.88 -20.80
CA LEU A 721 9.98 -1.34 -19.87
C LEU A 721 10.63 -0.87 -18.56
N LEU A 722 11.52 -1.67 -17.97
CA LEU A 722 12.28 -1.31 -16.77
C LEU A 722 13.10 -0.03 -16.99
N ASP A 723 13.79 0.07 -18.12
CA ASP A 723 14.64 1.22 -18.44
C ASP A 723 13.79 2.49 -18.69
N THR A 724 12.65 2.36 -19.36
CA THR A 724 11.82 3.49 -19.77
C THR A 724 11.03 4.07 -18.58
N GLU A 725 10.40 3.24 -17.77
CA GLU A 725 9.50 3.68 -16.72
C GLU A 725 10.24 3.83 -15.37
N TRP A 726 10.74 2.76 -14.81
CA TRP A 726 11.42 2.81 -13.50
C TRP A 726 12.82 3.46 -13.59
N GLY A 727 13.51 3.27 -14.71
CA GLY A 727 14.77 3.98 -14.99
C GLY A 727 14.58 5.49 -15.03
N HIS A 728 13.43 5.97 -15.50
CA HIS A 728 13.06 7.39 -15.48
C HIS A 728 12.91 7.92 -14.04
N MET A 729 12.21 7.20 -13.16
CA MET A 729 11.98 7.61 -11.77
C MET A 729 13.28 7.75 -10.97
N ILE A 730 14.26 6.87 -11.20
CA ILE A 730 15.54 6.89 -10.49
C ILE A 730 16.59 7.77 -11.17
N ALA A 731 16.30 8.33 -12.35
CA ALA A 731 17.21 9.24 -13.04
C ALA A 731 17.43 10.53 -12.23
N PRO A 732 18.65 11.10 -12.23
CA PRO A 732 18.90 12.35 -11.52
C PRO A 732 17.98 13.48 -12.01
N GLY A 733 17.23 14.10 -11.09
CA GLY A 733 16.26 15.14 -11.41
C GLY A 733 15.72 15.83 -10.15
N PRO A 734 14.90 16.86 -10.31
CA PRO A 734 14.31 17.62 -9.20
C PRO A 734 13.31 16.80 -8.38
N ASP A 735 12.70 15.77 -8.97
CA ASP A 735 11.68 14.94 -8.38
C ASP A 735 12.20 13.53 -8.00
N GLN A 736 13.51 13.26 -8.22
CA GLN A 736 14.15 12.00 -7.85
C GLN A 736 14.26 11.92 -6.31
N THR A 737 13.67 10.90 -5.70
CA THR A 737 13.59 10.69 -4.24
C THR A 737 14.39 9.48 -3.74
N GLY A 738 14.92 8.66 -4.67
CA GLY A 738 15.52 7.35 -4.35
C GLY A 738 14.47 6.25 -4.17
N THR A 739 13.20 6.59 -4.36
CA THR A 739 12.02 5.73 -4.26
C THR A 739 11.27 5.68 -5.60
N LEU A 740 10.22 4.86 -5.68
CA LEU A 740 9.40 4.67 -6.88
C LEU A 740 8.06 5.39 -6.72
N TRP A 741 7.63 6.08 -7.78
CA TRP A 741 6.49 6.99 -7.77
C TRP A 741 5.17 6.29 -8.03
N GLU A 742 4.10 6.87 -7.54
CA GLU A 742 2.72 6.42 -7.76
C GLU A 742 2.32 6.40 -9.24
N ASN A 743 2.65 7.46 -9.97
CA ASN A 743 2.32 7.62 -11.39
C ASN A 743 3.24 8.65 -12.06
N ILE A 744 3.25 8.63 -13.42
CA ILE A 744 4.08 9.52 -14.25
C ILE A 744 3.18 10.24 -15.27
N SER A 745 3.42 11.53 -15.47
CA SER A 745 2.82 12.30 -16.57
C SER A 745 3.36 11.79 -17.91
N SER A 746 2.48 11.37 -18.80
CA SER A 746 2.85 10.93 -20.16
C SER A 746 3.37 12.06 -21.04
N THR A 747 3.11 13.31 -20.64
CA THR A 747 3.43 14.51 -21.44
C THR A 747 4.87 14.99 -21.24
N ASP A 748 5.32 15.03 -19.98
CA ASP A 748 6.61 15.64 -19.61
C ASP A 748 7.45 14.80 -18.63
N GLY A 749 6.94 13.64 -18.19
CA GLY A 749 7.65 12.73 -17.30
C GLY A 749 7.72 13.20 -15.83
N THR A 750 7.02 14.26 -15.47
CA THR A 750 6.91 14.70 -14.07
C THR A 750 5.95 13.77 -13.30
N PRO A 751 5.87 13.86 -11.96
CA PRO A 751 4.85 13.14 -11.19
C PRO A 751 3.45 13.44 -11.72
N GLY A 752 2.68 12.40 -12.05
CA GLY A 752 1.48 12.52 -12.90
C GLY A 752 0.33 13.31 -12.26
N LEU A 753 0.20 13.27 -10.94
CA LEU A 753 -0.77 14.06 -10.17
C LEU A 753 -0.15 15.38 -9.64
N GLY A 754 1.01 15.78 -10.16
CA GLY A 754 1.72 16.98 -9.73
C GLY A 754 2.07 16.93 -8.24
N ALA A 755 1.81 18.02 -7.53
CA ALA A 755 2.03 18.08 -6.08
C ALA A 755 1.21 17.04 -5.27
N GLY A 756 0.17 16.46 -5.87
CA GLY A 756 -0.65 15.42 -5.24
C GLY A 756 -0.11 14.00 -5.38
N ALA A 757 0.87 13.73 -6.25
CA ALA A 757 1.44 12.40 -6.42
C ALA A 757 2.29 12.01 -5.21
N SER A 758 2.22 10.76 -4.75
CA SER A 758 3.21 10.19 -3.84
C SER A 758 4.46 9.77 -4.62
N LEU A 759 5.65 10.21 -4.18
CA LEU A 759 6.92 9.84 -4.83
C LEU A 759 7.60 8.65 -4.15
N SER A 760 6.95 8.07 -3.15
CA SER A 760 7.28 6.77 -2.57
C SER A 760 5.99 5.99 -2.41
N HIS A 761 5.71 5.04 -3.32
CA HIS A 761 4.42 4.33 -3.38
C HIS A 761 4.62 2.84 -3.63
N GLY A 762 4.13 2.03 -2.70
CA GLY A 762 4.41 0.59 -2.62
C GLY A 762 3.97 -0.22 -3.84
N TRP A 763 2.86 0.14 -4.48
CA TRP A 763 2.37 -0.55 -5.69
C TRP A 763 3.35 -0.50 -6.88
N SER A 764 4.34 0.42 -6.85
CA SER A 764 5.33 0.59 -7.93
C SER A 764 6.53 -0.34 -7.81
N THR A 765 6.60 -1.16 -6.76
CA THR A 765 7.80 -1.95 -6.39
C THR A 765 7.94 -3.29 -7.11
N ALA A 766 7.06 -3.60 -8.06
CA ALA A 766 7.08 -4.85 -8.84
C ALA A 766 8.45 -5.24 -9.45
N PRO A 767 9.33 -4.31 -9.90
CA PRO A 767 10.67 -4.68 -10.41
C PRO A 767 11.51 -5.47 -9.42
N THR A 768 11.42 -5.21 -8.12
CA THR A 768 12.23 -5.90 -7.10
C THR A 768 11.93 -7.41 -7.10
N SER A 769 10.66 -7.77 -7.04
CA SER A 769 10.23 -9.17 -7.12
C SER A 769 10.45 -9.78 -8.50
N ALA A 770 10.22 -9.03 -9.58
CA ALA A 770 10.39 -9.50 -10.94
C ALA A 770 11.86 -9.83 -11.27
N LEU A 771 12.81 -8.98 -10.86
CA LEU A 771 14.24 -9.22 -11.07
C LEU A 771 14.75 -10.43 -10.27
N SER A 772 14.31 -10.59 -9.02
CA SER A 772 14.67 -11.76 -8.21
C SER A 772 13.95 -13.04 -8.68
N GLY A 773 12.67 -12.95 -9.01
CA GLY A 773 11.85 -14.08 -9.41
C GLY A 773 12.17 -14.62 -10.81
N TYR A 774 12.50 -13.73 -11.75
CA TYR A 774 12.71 -14.11 -13.14
C TYR A 774 14.16 -13.94 -13.62
N VAL A 775 14.80 -12.77 -13.40
CA VAL A 775 16.16 -12.55 -13.90
C VAL A 775 17.17 -13.36 -13.11
N LEU A 776 17.13 -13.32 -11.78
CA LEU A 776 17.85 -14.27 -10.93
C LEU A 776 17.25 -15.66 -11.04
N GLY A 777 15.90 -15.75 -11.13
CA GLY A 777 15.14 -16.90 -11.50
C GLY A 777 14.61 -17.76 -10.33
N VAL A 778 14.59 -17.26 -9.10
CA VAL A 778 14.20 -18.04 -7.90
C VAL A 778 12.73 -17.85 -7.57
N GLN A 779 11.96 -18.93 -7.56
CA GLN A 779 10.53 -18.90 -7.23
C GLN A 779 10.13 -20.09 -6.35
N PRO A 780 9.15 -19.93 -5.44
CA PRO A 780 8.54 -21.04 -4.73
C PRO A 780 7.75 -21.93 -5.71
N ALA A 781 7.94 -23.23 -5.65
CA ALA A 781 7.15 -24.19 -6.40
C ALA A 781 6.03 -24.81 -5.55
N THR A 782 6.19 -24.79 -4.21
CA THR A 782 5.15 -25.13 -3.24
C THR A 782 5.29 -24.21 -2.03
N ALA A 783 4.22 -24.09 -1.24
CA ALA A 783 4.17 -23.21 -0.07
C ALA A 783 5.40 -23.36 0.84
N GLY A 784 5.92 -22.22 1.30
CA GLY A 784 7.11 -22.12 2.15
C GLY A 784 8.39 -22.60 1.48
N PHE A 785 8.49 -22.60 0.14
CA PHE A 785 9.66 -23.13 -0.58
C PHE A 785 10.03 -24.57 -0.22
N ALA A 786 9.07 -25.39 0.19
CA ALA A 786 9.32 -26.81 0.40
C ALA A 786 9.87 -27.48 -0.87
N THR A 787 9.40 -27.02 -2.04
CA THR A 787 10.06 -27.16 -3.34
C THR A 787 10.15 -25.82 -4.03
N TRP A 788 11.18 -25.64 -4.89
CA TRP A 788 11.49 -24.37 -5.56
C TRP A 788 11.90 -24.60 -7.01
N THR A 789 11.86 -23.51 -7.78
CA THR A 789 12.41 -23.45 -9.15
C THR A 789 13.50 -22.38 -9.21
N VAL A 790 14.59 -22.68 -9.92
CA VAL A 790 15.60 -21.70 -10.33
C VAL A 790 15.68 -21.73 -11.85
N GLN A 791 15.10 -20.69 -12.49
CA GLN A 791 15.01 -20.54 -13.94
C GLN A 791 15.42 -19.12 -14.34
N PRO A 792 16.70 -18.83 -14.53
CA PRO A 792 17.16 -17.51 -14.93
C PRO A 792 16.70 -17.13 -16.34
N HIS A 793 16.23 -15.89 -16.50
CA HIS A 793 15.97 -15.22 -17.78
C HIS A 793 17.04 -14.13 -17.98
N PRO A 794 18.21 -14.47 -18.56
CA PRO A 794 19.39 -13.60 -18.52
C PRO A 794 19.26 -12.34 -19.40
N GLY A 795 18.36 -12.30 -20.40
CA GLY A 795 18.31 -11.17 -21.33
C GLY A 795 19.67 -10.83 -21.91
N ASP A 796 20.03 -9.54 -21.90
CA ASP A 796 21.34 -9.04 -22.34
C ASP A 796 22.39 -8.97 -21.21
N LEU A 797 22.06 -9.42 -20.00
CA LEU A 797 22.97 -9.37 -18.85
C LEU A 797 24.10 -10.38 -18.97
N ALA A 798 25.30 -9.95 -18.59
CA ALA A 798 26.49 -10.83 -18.57
C ALA A 798 26.50 -11.76 -17.35
N TRP A 799 25.93 -11.32 -16.22
CA TRP A 799 25.85 -12.09 -14.99
C TRP A 799 24.80 -11.50 -14.04
N SER A 800 24.31 -12.33 -13.13
CA SER A 800 23.58 -11.90 -11.94
C SER A 800 23.93 -12.79 -10.76
N GLN A 801 23.79 -12.23 -9.56
CA GLN A 801 23.93 -12.91 -8.29
C GLN A 801 22.92 -12.36 -7.29
N GLY A 802 22.37 -13.24 -6.46
CA GLY A 802 21.43 -12.84 -5.43
C GLY A 802 21.15 -13.93 -4.41
N ARG A 803 20.37 -13.56 -3.44
CA ARG A 803 19.87 -14.39 -2.37
C ARG A 803 18.35 -14.21 -2.25
N VAL A 804 17.65 -15.31 -2.04
CA VAL A 804 16.22 -15.31 -1.70
C VAL A 804 16.05 -16.02 -0.37
N PRO A 805 15.53 -15.34 0.64
CA PRO A 805 15.24 -15.94 1.93
C PRO A 805 14.06 -16.92 1.82
N THR A 806 14.07 -17.96 2.64
CA THR A 806 12.96 -18.92 2.72
C THR A 806 12.81 -19.41 4.18
N PRO A 807 11.64 -19.94 4.57
CA PRO A 807 11.45 -20.53 5.88
C PRO A 807 12.41 -21.70 6.21
N HIS A 808 13.09 -22.24 5.19
CA HIS A 808 14.04 -23.33 5.31
C HIS A 808 15.50 -22.88 5.33
N GLY A 809 15.77 -21.59 5.18
CA GLY A 809 17.08 -20.94 4.95
C GLY A 809 17.20 -20.40 3.53
N ASP A 810 18.33 -19.81 3.22
CA ASP A 810 18.52 -19.03 2.01
C ASP A 810 18.74 -19.90 0.76
N ILE A 811 18.25 -19.40 -0.38
CA ILE A 811 18.62 -19.88 -1.71
C ILE A 811 19.54 -18.84 -2.33
N ASP A 812 20.84 -19.15 -2.42
CA ASP A 812 21.82 -18.31 -3.09
C ASP A 812 21.97 -18.76 -4.54
N VAL A 813 21.89 -17.81 -5.47
CA VAL A 813 22.02 -18.06 -6.91
C VAL A 813 23.07 -17.11 -7.50
N ARG A 814 23.90 -17.67 -8.37
CA ARG A 814 24.81 -16.91 -9.23
C ARG A 814 24.85 -17.54 -10.60
N TRP A 815 24.70 -16.71 -11.63
CA TRP A 815 24.89 -17.17 -13.00
C TRP A 815 25.76 -16.21 -13.82
N THR A 816 26.36 -16.74 -14.87
CA THR A 816 27.10 -16.00 -15.90
C THR A 816 26.70 -16.52 -17.27
N ALA A 817 26.30 -15.60 -18.14
CA ALA A 817 26.09 -15.88 -19.56
C ALA A 817 27.40 -15.60 -20.29
N GLN A 818 27.95 -16.61 -20.98
CA GLN A 818 29.09 -16.40 -21.84
C GLN A 818 28.58 -15.84 -23.19
N GLN A 819 29.52 -15.29 -24.01
CA GLN A 819 29.18 -14.77 -25.35
C GLN A 819 28.28 -15.75 -26.12
N PRO A 820 27.39 -15.30 -27.02
CA PRO A 820 26.52 -16.18 -27.78
C PRO A 820 27.23 -17.38 -28.37
N GLY A 821 26.81 -18.61 -28.02
CA GLY A 821 27.41 -19.86 -28.42
C GLY A 821 28.48 -20.46 -27.49
N HIS A 822 28.81 -19.82 -26.37
CA HIS A 822 29.89 -20.25 -25.45
C HIS A 822 29.41 -20.80 -24.08
N GLY A 823 28.12 -20.97 -23.87
CA GLY A 823 27.60 -21.66 -22.70
C GLY A 823 27.11 -20.76 -21.59
N PHE A 824 26.49 -21.37 -20.61
CA PHE A 824 25.90 -20.73 -19.42
C PHE A 824 26.37 -21.45 -18.17
N SER A 825 26.74 -20.72 -17.13
CA SER A 825 27.14 -21.30 -15.85
C SER A 825 26.21 -20.80 -14.74
N LEU A 826 25.64 -21.72 -13.98
CA LEU A 826 24.69 -21.45 -12.90
C LEU A 826 25.13 -22.19 -11.64
N THR A 827 25.28 -21.47 -10.54
CA THR A 827 25.50 -22.04 -9.21
C THR A 827 24.28 -21.76 -8.34
N VAL A 828 23.72 -22.82 -7.75
CA VAL A 828 22.59 -22.76 -6.82
C VAL A 828 23.03 -23.40 -5.50
N THR A 829 22.89 -22.67 -4.40
CA THR A 829 22.97 -23.20 -3.05
C THR A 829 21.60 -23.11 -2.41
N ALA A 830 21.04 -24.22 -1.97
CA ALA A 830 19.70 -24.29 -1.39
C ALA A 830 19.69 -25.10 -0.08
N PRO A 831 18.70 -24.90 0.80
CA PRO A 831 18.59 -25.65 2.05
C PRO A 831 18.46 -27.15 1.80
N ARG A 832 19.22 -27.97 2.54
CA ARG A 832 19.23 -29.44 2.39
C ARG A 832 17.91 -30.13 2.75
N SER A 833 16.99 -29.41 3.39
CA SER A 833 15.63 -29.89 3.70
C SER A 833 14.68 -29.82 2.49
N THR A 834 15.05 -29.11 1.44
CA THR A 834 14.22 -28.81 0.26
C THR A 834 14.71 -29.54 -0.99
N SER A 835 13.90 -29.55 -2.04
CA SER A 835 14.25 -30.05 -3.37
C SER A 835 13.68 -29.10 -4.43
N GLY A 836 14.12 -29.19 -5.67
CA GLY A 836 13.66 -28.24 -6.68
C GLY A 836 13.92 -28.64 -8.12
N THR A 837 13.64 -27.69 -8.99
CA THR A 837 13.95 -27.74 -10.41
C THR A 837 14.95 -26.64 -10.74
N ILE A 838 16.04 -27.00 -11.42
CA ILE A 838 16.99 -26.06 -12.00
C ILE A 838 16.79 -26.09 -13.51
N ALA A 839 16.38 -24.96 -14.08
CA ALA A 839 16.27 -24.78 -15.53
C ALA A 839 17.50 -23.99 -16.02
N VAL A 840 18.35 -24.63 -16.82
CA VAL A 840 19.53 -23.97 -17.38
C VAL A 840 19.30 -23.65 -18.85
N PRO A 841 19.56 -22.42 -19.32
CA PRO A 841 19.47 -22.07 -20.73
C PRO A 841 20.41 -22.97 -21.56
N VAL A 842 19.90 -23.48 -22.70
CA VAL A 842 20.66 -24.30 -23.63
C VAL A 842 20.53 -23.74 -25.04
N SER A 843 21.65 -23.73 -25.77
CA SER A 843 21.71 -23.28 -27.16
C SER A 843 22.21 -24.40 -28.07
N GLY A 844 21.78 -24.39 -29.34
CA GLY A 844 22.18 -25.36 -30.34
C GLY A 844 21.45 -26.71 -30.27
N GLY A 845 21.66 -27.57 -31.30
CA GLY A 845 20.92 -28.81 -31.48
C GLY A 845 21.32 -29.98 -30.56
N ASN A 846 22.48 -29.91 -29.90
CA ASN A 846 23.04 -30.98 -29.08
C ASN A 846 23.76 -30.45 -27.82
N PRO A 847 23.05 -29.80 -26.90
CA PRO A 847 23.68 -29.26 -25.71
C PRO A 847 24.29 -30.36 -24.84
N VAL A 848 25.45 -30.04 -24.22
CA VAL A 848 26.03 -30.86 -23.17
C VAL A 848 25.87 -30.12 -21.86
N VAL A 849 25.28 -30.79 -20.87
CA VAL A 849 25.11 -30.21 -19.55
C VAL A 849 25.78 -31.04 -18.49
N THR A 850 26.56 -30.36 -17.66
CA THR A 850 27.23 -30.97 -16.51
C THR A 850 26.70 -30.40 -15.21
N VAL A 851 26.63 -31.25 -14.17
CA VAL A 851 26.32 -30.81 -12.79
C VAL A 851 27.44 -31.29 -11.88
N ASN A 852 28.02 -30.35 -11.12
CA ASN A 852 29.20 -30.63 -10.25
C ASN A 852 30.31 -31.41 -11.00
N GLY A 853 30.58 -31.00 -12.25
CA GLY A 853 31.61 -31.55 -13.12
C GLY A 853 31.25 -32.94 -13.75
N ARG A 854 30.04 -33.46 -13.54
CA ARG A 854 29.57 -34.72 -14.12
C ARG A 854 28.57 -34.47 -15.21
N THR A 855 28.74 -35.09 -16.40
CA THR A 855 27.74 -34.99 -17.48
C THR A 855 26.42 -35.63 -17.07
N VAL A 856 25.35 -34.85 -17.11
CA VAL A 856 23.96 -35.30 -16.85
C VAL A 856 23.10 -35.31 -18.10
N TRP A 857 23.51 -34.54 -19.13
CA TRP A 857 22.79 -34.50 -20.40
C TRP A 857 23.76 -34.43 -21.58
N ARG A 858 23.56 -35.30 -22.55
CA ARG A 858 24.31 -35.29 -23.81
C ARG A 858 23.55 -36.05 -24.91
N HIS A 859 23.55 -35.58 -26.17
CA HIS A 859 22.86 -36.16 -27.30
C HIS A 859 21.39 -36.49 -27.07
N GLY A 860 20.67 -35.58 -26.35
CA GLY A 860 19.25 -35.79 -26.04
C GLY A 860 18.97 -36.83 -24.95
N ALA A 861 20.00 -37.39 -24.31
CA ALA A 861 19.88 -38.42 -23.28
C ALA A 861 20.29 -37.95 -21.89
N PHE A 862 19.47 -38.31 -20.90
CA PHE A 862 19.73 -38.05 -19.49
C PHE A 862 20.53 -39.21 -18.86
N THR A 863 21.50 -38.85 -18.03
CA THR A 863 22.26 -39.78 -17.19
C THR A 863 22.21 -39.30 -15.74
N PRO A 864 21.59 -40.06 -14.80
CA PRO A 864 21.52 -39.69 -13.39
C PRO A 864 22.92 -39.54 -12.77
N ALA A 865 23.19 -38.36 -12.19
CA ALA A 865 24.44 -38.10 -11.48
C ALA A 865 24.32 -36.84 -10.60
N ALA A 866 25.17 -36.67 -9.60
CA ALA A 866 25.35 -35.46 -8.80
C ALA A 866 24.04 -34.94 -8.18
N GLY A 867 23.13 -35.81 -7.78
CA GLY A 867 21.86 -35.43 -7.15
C GLY A 867 20.74 -35.03 -8.11
N VAL A 868 20.95 -35.14 -9.41
CA VAL A 868 19.92 -34.95 -10.42
C VAL A 868 19.18 -36.28 -10.62
N THR A 869 17.88 -36.28 -10.46
CA THR A 869 17.01 -37.49 -10.52
C THR A 869 16.26 -37.62 -11.84
N ALA A 870 15.98 -36.50 -12.50
CA ALA A 870 15.31 -36.46 -13.82
C ALA A 870 15.80 -35.23 -14.62
N ALA A 871 15.70 -35.31 -15.93
CA ALA A 871 15.90 -34.14 -16.79
C ALA A 871 15.04 -34.26 -18.07
N HIS A 872 14.58 -33.10 -18.58
CA HIS A 872 13.92 -32.99 -19.88
C HIS A 872 14.24 -31.62 -20.50
N ALA A 873 14.27 -31.59 -21.83
CA ALA A 873 14.48 -30.35 -22.58
C ALA A 873 13.12 -29.76 -23.01
N GLY A 874 13.02 -28.42 -22.99
CA GLY A 874 11.83 -27.69 -23.43
C GLY A 874 12.09 -26.18 -23.46
N SER A 875 11.48 -25.46 -24.40
CA SER A 875 11.45 -23.97 -24.44
C SER A 875 12.80 -23.27 -24.28
N GLY A 876 13.89 -23.85 -24.89
CA GLY A 876 15.24 -23.24 -24.77
C GLY A 876 15.97 -23.57 -23.48
N TYR A 877 15.41 -24.43 -22.63
CA TYR A 877 15.98 -24.82 -21.33
C TYR A 877 16.17 -26.35 -21.23
N LEU A 878 17.10 -26.76 -20.40
CA LEU A 878 17.14 -28.10 -19.82
C LEU A 878 16.70 -27.99 -18.36
N TYR A 879 15.58 -28.64 -18.02
CA TYR A 879 15.03 -28.74 -16.69
C TYR A 879 15.62 -29.94 -15.95
N LEU A 880 16.21 -29.70 -14.78
CA LEU A 880 16.87 -30.70 -13.96
C LEU A 880 16.12 -30.81 -12.62
N THR A 881 15.48 -31.95 -12.36
CA THR A 881 14.91 -32.22 -11.04
C THR A 881 16.05 -32.60 -10.08
N VAL A 882 16.21 -31.83 -9.01
CA VAL A 882 17.29 -31.99 -8.03
C VAL A 882 16.78 -32.37 -6.65
N GLY A 883 17.52 -33.26 -6.00
CA GLY A 883 17.21 -33.71 -4.65
C GLY A 883 17.89 -32.85 -3.55
N ARG A 884 17.78 -33.32 -2.30
CA ARG A 884 18.22 -32.65 -1.08
C ARG A 884 19.76 -32.63 -0.89
N GLN A 885 20.52 -32.05 -1.80
CA GLN A 885 22.00 -32.03 -1.72
C GLN A 885 22.62 -30.67 -1.36
N GLY A 886 21.88 -29.59 -1.40
CA GLY A 886 22.32 -28.27 -0.94
C GLY A 886 23.19 -27.46 -1.86
N GLY A 887 23.87 -28.02 -2.87
CA GLY A 887 24.73 -27.24 -3.78
C GLY A 887 24.87 -27.86 -5.16
N PHE A 888 24.65 -27.02 -6.23
CA PHE A 888 24.69 -27.42 -7.62
C PHE A 888 25.44 -26.38 -8.45
N THR A 889 26.48 -26.82 -9.18
CA THR A 889 27.12 -26.02 -10.23
C THR A 889 26.77 -26.64 -11.58
N VAL A 890 25.92 -25.97 -12.35
CA VAL A 890 25.41 -26.43 -13.65
C VAL A 890 26.13 -25.65 -14.76
N VAL A 891 26.66 -26.33 -15.74
CA VAL A 891 27.29 -25.71 -16.92
C VAL A 891 26.66 -26.33 -18.18
N SER A 892 26.12 -25.48 -19.07
CA SER A 892 25.66 -25.85 -20.40
C SER A 892 26.62 -25.32 -21.47
N THR A 893 26.95 -26.16 -22.46
CA THR A 893 27.83 -25.83 -23.59
C THR A 893 27.26 -26.35 -24.89
#